data_76a4cce671d461a6440a3df2e11b0d9c
#
_entry.id   76a4cce671d461a6440a3df2e11b0d9c
#
_cell.length_a   1.000
_cell.length_b   1.000
_cell.length_c   1.000
_cell.angle_alpha   90.00
_cell.angle_beta   90.00
_cell.angle_gamma   90.00
#
_symmetry.space_group_name_H-M   'P 1'
#
loop_
_entity.id
_entity.type
_entity.pdbx_description
1 polymer ?
#
loop_
_entity_poly.entity_id
_entity_poly.type
_entity_poly.pdbx_seq_one_letter_code
_entity_poly.pdbx_strand_id
1 'polypeptide(L)'
;MHLENDNHRFMNIMKTERDLQGEGGGGTLGNLSTSTTSVDIDRLDQFKGSNDFILVEENNRSSTTQAIKSWAKRKVNSACTRKMLHRRVPILNWLPKYDSSCAVGDLVAGITVGLTVIPQALAYSNIAGLPAQYGLYSSFLGCFVYIIFGSCKDVPMGPTAIAALLTYQAVNSKGPAHAILLCFLTGILQVLMGFFGLGFLIDFVSGPVSSGFTSAVALIIITSQIKDVLGISASGATFVDTWRSLFKDIHNTRTWDTVFGVACIAVLLIMRLITKVKVGPSDTDTPPSKFHTVVNKFFWLIGTSRNAILVVVCGFIGYSFCANGEPPFRVIGYVPPGLPTVQPPPFSHTTNNNGTVESEDLLDMMADLSSGIIVIPLIGLLEDIAICKAFANGKAVDATQELIAVGLSNIANSFVQGFPGAGSLSRSAVNNSSGVRTPLGGLYTGILVILALLFFTPYFYYIPKSTLAAIIIAAVIFMVEVKVVKPMWRTKKSDLIPGVATFIACLVLPLEYGILIGIGINLMFILYHAARPKISVEKLTSHEGVEYLMLTPDRCLIFPSVDYVRNLVTKHSIRQGIPVVIDCSHIYGADYTAATVIEILTQDFAARDQPLFFYNLKPSVSSVFEGLSPKEFVVYYNHEDIDELLRNKSCIKKQILNV
;
A
#
# COMPACT_ATOMS: atom_id res chain seq x y z
N MET A 1 16.60 -27.43 3.29
CA MET A 1 16.05 -28.59 2.60
C MET A 1 14.63 -28.31 2.12
N HIS A 2 14.42 -27.18 1.41
CA HIS A 2 13.14 -26.77 0.78
C HIS A 2 13.37 -25.82 -0.41
N LEU A 3 14.55 -25.83 -1.01
CA LEU A 3 14.91 -25.03 -2.19
C LEU A 3 15.35 -25.89 -3.40
N GLU A 4 15.33 -27.22 -3.26
CA GLU A 4 15.68 -28.13 -4.37
C GLU A 4 14.46 -28.66 -5.16
N ASN A 5 13.25 -28.54 -4.61
CA ASN A 5 12.05 -29.08 -5.28
C ASN A 5 11.40 -28.15 -6.32
N ASP A 6 11.71 -26.86 -6.33
CA ASP A 6 11.12 -25.92 -7.30
C ASP A 6 11.91 -25.88 -8.63
N ASN A 7 13.19 -26.21 -8.61
CA ASN A 7 13.98 -26.32 -9.84
C ASN A 7 13.65 -27.57 -10.69
N HIS A 8 13.16 -28.65 -10.08
CA HIS A 8 12.71 -29.84 -10.81
C HIS A 8 11.35 -29.64 -11.51
N ARG A 9 10.51 -28.75 -11.03
CA ARG A 9 9.22 -28.43 -11.66
C ARG A 9 9.37 -27.52 -12.88
N PHE A 10 10.33 -26.61 -12.87
CA PHE A 10 10.65 -25.73 -14.02
C PHE A 10 11.33 -26.51 -15.15
N MET A 11 12.18 -27.48 -14.83
CA MET A 11 12.84 -28.32 -15.85
C MET A 11 11.88 -29.30 -16.54
N ASN A 12 10.84 -29.74 -15.87
CA ASN A 12 9.84 -30.63 -16.47
C ASN A 12 8.85 -29.91 -17.40
N ILE A 13 8.59 -28.62 -17.19
CA ILE A 13 7.73 -27.82 -18.08
C ILE A 13 8.48 -27.50 -19.39
N MET A 14 9.77 -27.26 -19.34
CA MET A 14 10.60 -27.02 -20.53
C MET A 14 10.90 -28.30 -21.35
N LYS A 15 10.78 -29.49 -20.75
CA LYS A 15 10.92 -30.76 -21.48
C LYS A 15 9.67 -31.13 -22.27
N THR A 16 8.48 -30.80 -21.75
CA THR A 16 7.19 -31.11 -22.37
C THR A 16 6.95 -30.24 -23.63
N GLU A 17 7.51 -29.04 -23.71
CA GLU A 17 7.42 -28.21 -24.91
C GLU A 17 8.40 -28.62 -26.04
N ARG A 18 9.47 -29.34 -25.73
CA ARG A 18 10.41 -29.86 -26.74
C ARG A 18 9.95 -31.18 -27.36
N ASP A 19 9.17 -31.97 -26.67
CA ASP A 19 8.70 -33.26 -27.16
C ASP A 19 7.45 -33.15 -28.06
N LEU A 20 6.85 -31.96 -28.18
CA LEU A 20 5.70 -31.68 -29.07
C LEU A 20 6.12 -31.12 -30.45
N GLN A 21 7.40 -30.96 -30.72
CA GLN A 21 7.92 -30.49 -32.04
C GLN A 21 8.62 -31.56 -32.85
N GLY A 22 8.57 -32.82 -32.46
CA GLY A 22 9.34 -33.88 -33.09
C GLY A 22 8.59 -35.17 -33.45
N GLU A 23 7.40 -35.10 -34.04
CA GLU A 23 6.83 -36.24 -34.76
C GLU A 23 5.80 -35.78 -35.80
N GLY A 24 6.16 -35.81 -37.05
CA GLY A 24 5.30 -35.52 -38.20
C GLY A 24 5.82 -36.23 -39.43
N GLY A 25 5.60 -37.51 -39.51
CA GLY A 25 5.88 -38.36 -40.68
C GLY A 25 4.84 -38.20 -41.79
N GLY A 26 5.27 -38.36 -42.99
CA GLY A 26 4.68 -38.10 -44.26
C GLY A 26 3.32 -38.70 -44.61
N GLY A 27 2.67 -38.09 -45.60
CA GLY A 27 1.43 -38.55 -46.23
C GLY A 27 0.92 -37.63 -47.33
N THR A 28 1.29 -37.96 -48.55
CA THR A 28 0.59 -37.82 -49.85
C THR A 28 -0.08 -36.48 -50.28
N LEU A 29 0.39 -36.08 -51.46
CA LEU A 29 -0.17 -35.07 -52.40
C LEU A 29 -1.68 -35.17 -52.60
N GLY A 30 -2.32 -34.04 -52.56
CA GLY A 30 -3.66 -33.79 -53.07
C GLY A 30 -3.81 -32.32 -53.46
N ASN A 31 -3.94 -32.07 -54.76
CA ASN A 31 -4.22 -30.77 -55.36
C ASN A 31 -5.35 -30.02 -54.70
N LEU A 32 -5.15 -28.77 -54.32
CA LEU A 32 -6.24 -27.79 -54.20
C LEU A 32 -5.75 -26.38 -54.50
N SER A 33 -6.41 -25.84 -55.48
CA SER A 33 -6.57 -24.47 -55.97
C SER A 33 -6.20 -23.32 -55.02
N THR A 34 -5.48 -22.36 -55.59
CA THR A 34 -5.32 -20.96 -55.21
C THR A 34 -6.67 -20.34 -54.78
N SER A 35 -6.84 -20.10 -53.49
CA SER A 35 -7.77 -19.11 -52.97
C SER A 35 -6.98 -18.07 -52.16
N THR A 36 -6.85 -16.90 -52.74
CA THR A 36 -6.46 -15.67 -52.08
C THR A 36 -7.43 -15.44 -50.92
N THR A 37 -7.02 -15.78 -49.70
CA THR A 37 -7.70 -15.35 -48.50
C THR A 37 -7.31 -13.90 -48.22
N SER A 38 -8.28 -13.01 -48.49
CA SER A 38 -8.30 -11.65 -47.97
C SER A 38 -8.05 -11.71 -46.47
N VAL A 39 -6.96 -11.10 -46.02
CA VAL A 39 -6.70 -10.87 -44.62
C VAL A 39 -7.78 -9.92 -44.10
N ASP A 40 -8.61 -10.40 -43.22
CA ASP A 40 -9.66 -9.64 -42.53
C ASP A 40 -9.04 -8.42 -41.85
N ILE A 41 -9.28 -7.26 -42.41
CA ILE A 41 -8.86 -5.94 -41.89
C ILE A 41 -9.51 -5.66 -40.52
N ASP A 42 -10.58 -6.35 -40.20
CA ASP A 42 -11.31 -6.21 -38.91
C ASP A 42 -10.57 -6.79 -37.69
N ARG A 43 -9.49 -7.57 -37.86
CA ARG A 43 -8.64 -8.05 -36.74
C ARG A 43 -7.54 -7.07 -36.34
N LEU A 44 -7.23 -6.08 -37.16
CA LEU A 44 -6.25 -5.04 -36.82
C LEU A 44 -6.81 -3.94 -35.91
N ASP A 45 -8.13 -3.80 -35.83
CA ASP A 45 -8.76 -2.83 -34.93
C ASP A 45 -8.82 -3.27 -33.46
N GLN A 46 -8.51 -4.53 -33.12
CA GLN A 46 -8.45 -5.00 -31.74
C GLN A 46 -7.12 -4.68 -31.03
N PHE A 47 -6.10 -4.23 -31.74
CA PHE A 47 -4.80 -3.79 -31.17
C PHE A 47 -4.66 -2.26 -31.04
N LYS A 48 -5.67 -1.49 -31.45
CA LYS A 48 -5.71 -0.02 -31.32
C LYS A 48 -6.12 0.51 -29.94
N GLY A 49 -5.94 -0.26 -28.89
CA GLY A 49 -6.41 -0.01 -27.52
C GLY A 49 -5.39 0.55 -26.52
N SER A 50 -4.28 1.17 -26.91
CA SER A 50 -3.38 1.75 -25.88
C SER A 50 -2.40 2.86 -26.35
N ASN A 51 -2.54 3.41 -27.54
CA ASN A 51 -1.71 4.55 -27.96
C ASN A 51 -2.55 5.62 -28.65
N ASP A 52 -3.44 6.31 -27.91
CA ASP A 52 -3.99 7.59 -28.35
C ASP A 52 -2.98 8.72 -28.09
N PHE A 53 -1.81 8.67 -28.75
CA PHE A 53 -1.09 9.88 -29.10
C PHE A 53 -1.65 10.35 -30.44
N ILE A 54 -2.56 11.32 -30.37
CA ILE A 54 -3.09 12.02 -31.52
C ILE A 54 -1.93 12.75 -32.18
N LEU A 55 -1.59 12.34 -33.42
CA LEU A 55 -0.92 13.23 -34.36
C LEU A 55 -1.83 14.45 -34.50
N VAL A 56 -1.44 15.56 -33.93
CA VAL A 56 -2.09 16.84 -34.18
C VAL A 56 -1.65 17.29 -35.55
N GLU A 57 -2.46 16.96 -36.58
CA GLU A 57 -2.41 17.70 -37.83
C GLU A 57 -2.62 19.18 -37.53
N GLU A 58 -1.67 20.01 -37.89
CA GLU A 58 -1.78 21.45 -37.93
C GLU A 58 -2.89 21.83 -38.90
N ASN A 59 -4.11 22.01 -38.40
CA ASN A 59 -5.10 22.98 -38.86
C ASN A 59 -6.39 22.82 -38.07
N ASN A 60 -6.45 23.40 -36.91
CA ASN A 60 -7.63 24.14 -36.41
C ASN A 60 -7.33 24.59 -34.97
N ARG A 61 -7.23 25.89 -34.77
CA ARG A 61 -7.39 26.52 -33.46
C ARG A 61 -8.80 26.26 -32.92
N SER A 62 -9.10 25.02 -32.59
CA SER A 62 -10.21 24.71 -31.72
C SER A 62 -9.90 25.28 -30.36
N SER A 63 -10.71 26.19 -29.88
CA SER A 63 -10.57 26.85 -28.57
C SER A 63 -10.25 25.76 -27.52
N THR A 64 -9.25 26.01 -26.68
CA THR A 64 -8.81 25.11 -25.58
C THR A 64 -10.00 24.59 -24.76
N THR A 65 -11.08 25.37 -24.69
CA THR A 65 -12.38 25.03 -24.09
C THR A 65 -13.12 23.89 -24.83
N GLN A 66 -13.00 23.78 -26.16
CA GLN A 66 -13.61 22.68 -26.90
C GLN A 66 -12.81 21.36 -26.74
N ALA A 67 -11.48 21.45 -26.68
CA ALA A 67 -10.63 20.29 -26.42
C ALA A 67 -10.86 19.75 -25.00
N ILE A 68 -10.98 20.62 -24.00
CA ILE A 68 -11.32 20.23 -22.61
C ILE A 68 -12.73 19.64 -22.54
N LYS A 69 -13.74 20.23 -23.22
CA LYS A 69 -15.08 19.68 -23.25
C LYS A 69 -15.17 18.33 -23.95
N SER A 70 -14.46 18.12 -25.05
CA SER A 70 -14.42 16.83 -25.76
C SER A 70 -13.71 15.77 -24.94
N TRP A 71 -12.60 16.10 -24.27
CA TRP A 71 -11.90 15.23 -23.34
C TRP A 71 -12.78 14.86 -22.13
N ALA A 72 -13.42 15.84 -21.50
CA ALA A 72 -14.34 15.61 -20.40
C ALA A 72 -15.52 14.72 -20.82
N LYS A 73 -16.11 14.98 -22.00
CA LYS A 73 -17.20 14.17 -22.55
C LYS A 73 -16.77 12.72 -22.86
N ARG A 74 -15.56 12.51 -23.39
CA ARG A 74 -14.99 11.16 -23.60
C ARG A 74 -14.76 10.46 -22.25
N LYS A 75 -14.22 11.16 -21.25
CA LYS A 75 -14.00 10.61 -19.91
C LYS A 75 -15.32 10.25 -19.22
N VAL A 76 -16.36 11.08 -19.33
CA VAL A 76 -17.70 10.82 -18.80
C VAL A 76 -18.35 9.62 -19.52
N ASN A 77 -18.26 9.55 -20.84
CA ASN A 77 -18.83 8.42 -21.60
C ASN A 77 -18.11 7.10 -21.31
N SER A 78 -16.78 7.13 -21.11
CA SER A 78 -16.04 5.94 -20.67
C SER A 78 -16.33 5.55 -19.22
N ALA A 79 -16.67 6.53 -18.36
CA ALA A 79 -17.04 6.31 -16.97
C ALA A 79 -18.45 5.68 -16.80
N CYS A 80 -19.35 5.85 -17.77
CA CYS A 80 -20.69 5.27 -17.75
C CYS A 80 -20.79 3.87 -18.38
N THR A 81 -19.67 3.19 -18.59
CA THR A 81 -19.65 1.84 -19.17
C THR A 81 -20.04 0.80 -18.12
N ARG A 82 -20.82 -0.24 -18.49
CA ARG A 82 -21.18 -1.36 -17.61
C ARG A 82 -19.96 -2.00 -16.93
N LYS A 83 -18.83 -2.07 -17.64
CA LYS A 83 -17.55 -2.56 -17.09
C LYS A 83 -17.02 -1.69 -15.95
N MET A 84 -17.16 -0.36 -16.08
CA MET A 84 -16.76 0.60 -15.04
C MET A 84 -17.66 0.48 -13.81
N LEU A 85 -18.97 0.34 -13.99
CA LEU A 85 -19.93 0.13 -12.90
C LEU A 85 -19.56 -1.12 -12.08
N HIS A 86 -19.30 -2.25 -12.75
CA HIS A 86 -18.88 -3.48 -12.08
C HIS A 86 -17.52 -3.34 -11.37
N ARG A 87 -16.63 -2.49 -11.88
CA ARG A 87 -15.36 -2.19 -11.22
C ARG A 87 -15.54 -1.33 -9.96
N ARG A 88 -16.48 -0.33 -10.02
CA ARG A 88 -16.72 0.62 -8.92
C ARG A 88 -17.70 0.11 -7.86
N VAL A 89 -18.51 -0.88 -8.21
CA VAL A 89 -19.46 -1.53 -7.31
C VAL A 89 -19.20 -3.06 -7.33
N PRO A 90 -18.15 -3.53 -6.63
CA PRO A 90 -17.71 -4.93 -6.70
C PRO A 90 -18.76 -5.96 -6.27
N ILE A 91 -19.74 -5.59 -5.46
CA ILE A 91 -20.85 -6.47 -5.06
C ILE A 91 -21.56 -7.07 -6.27
N LEU A 92 -21.68 -6.32 -7.40
CA LEU A 92 -22.29 -6.79 -8.63
C LEU A 92 -21.53 -7.94 -9.31
N ASN A 93 -20.25 -8.12 -8.97
CA ASN A 93 -19.41 -9.19 -9.52
C ASN A 93 -19.49 -10.48 -8.72
N TRP A 94 -19.57 -10.41 -7.39
CA TRP A 94 -19.50 -11.59 -6.55
C TRP A 94 -20.88 -12.05 -6.05
N LEU A 95 -21.85 -11.16 -5.87
CA LEU A 95 -23.19 -11.50 -5.38
C LEU A 95 -23.93 -12.51 -6.27
N PRO A 96 -23.89 -12.42 -7.63
CA PRO A 96 -24.54 -13.41 -8.48
C PRO A 96 -23.93 -14.82 -8.41
N LYS A 97 -22.69 -14.93 -7.86
CA LYS A 97 -21.96 -16.21 -7.71
C LYS A 97 -21.99 -16.72 -6.27
N TYR A 98 -22.80 -16.09 -5.41
CA TYR A 98 -22.88 -16.43 -4.00
C TYR A 98 -23.64 -17.74 -3.81
N ASP A 99 -23.02 -18.70 -3.13
CA ASP A 99 -23.59 -20.02 -2.85
C ASP A 99 -23.63 -20.34 -1.35
N SER A 100 -24.22 -21.48 -0.98
CA SER A 100 -24.32 -21.92 0.41
C SER A 100 -22.94 -22.19 1.04
N SER A 101 -21.94 -22.57 0.28
CA SER A 101 -20.56 -22.77 0.75
C SER A 101 -19.92 -21.42 1.11
N CYS A 102 -20.17 -20.38 0.31
CA CYS A 102 -19.78 -19.01 0.62
C CYS A 102 -20.45 -18.52 1.91
N ALA A 103 -21.76 -18.78 2.07
CA ALA A 103 -22.52 -18.36 3.25
C ALA A 103 -21.95 -18.96 4.55
N VAL A 104 -21.63 -20.23 4.56
CA VAL A 104 -21.03 -20.88 5.75
C VAL A 104 -19.64 -20.34 6.04
N GLY A 105 -18.80 -20.14 5.01
CA GLY A 105 -17.46 -19.58 5.18
C GLY A 105 -17.50 -18.16 5.74
N ASP A 106 -18.36 -17.31 5.17
CA ASP A 106 -18.52 -15.91 5.58
C ASP A 106 -19.14 -15.78 6.97
N LEU A 107 -20.09 -16.65 7.34
CA LEU A 107 -20.67 -16.71 8.68
C LEU A 107 -19.61 -17.04 9.73
N VAL A 108 -18.85 -18.11 9.52
CA VAL A 108 -17.80 -18.53 10.46
C VAL A 108 -16.73 -17.45 10.60
N ALA A 109 -16.29 -16.91 9.48
CA ALA A 109 -15.30 -15.85 9.47
C ALA A 109 -15.81 -14.57 10.14
N GLY A 110 -17.03 -14.14 9.81
CA GLY A 110 -17.63 -12.93 10.38
C GLY A 110 -17.85 -13.01 11.88
N ILE A 111 -18.33 -14.13 12.40
CA ILE A 111 -18.46 -14.35 13.86
C ILE A 111 -17.07 -14.33 14.52
N THR A 112 -16.12 -15.05 13.95
CA THR A 112 -14.76 -15.14 14.50
C THR A 112 -14.08 -13.76 14.56
N VAL A 113 -14.20 -12.97 13.48
CA VAL A 113 -13.68 -11.60 13.42
C VAL A 113 -14.44 -10.71 14.39
N GLY A 114 -15.76 -10.79 14.48
CA GLY A 114 -16.58 -9.99 15.39
C GLY A 114 -16.21 -10.19 16.86
N LEU A 115 -15.95 -11.42 17.27
CA LEU A 115 -15.46 -11.74 18.62
C LEU A 115 -14.08 -11.10 18.92
N THR A 116 -13.26 -10.87 17.88
CA THR A 116 -11.96 -10.18 18.06
C THR A 116 -12.08 -8.66 17.96
N VAL A 117 -13.02 -8.15 17.16
CA VAL A 117 -13.23 -6.71 16.95
C VAL A 117 -13.74 -6.04 18.22
N ILE A 118 -14.70 -6.64 18.95
CA ILE A 118 -15.32 -6.00 20.12
C ILE A 118 -14.28 -5.61 21.18
N PRO A 119 -13.43 -6.52 21.69
CA PRO A 119 -12.40 -6.15 22.65
C PRO A 119 -11.38 -5.14 22.09
N GLN A 120 -11.00 -5.32 20.80
CA GLN A 120 -10.06 -4.42 20.15
C GLN A 120 -10.65 -3.01 19.97
N ALA A 121 -11.92 -2.89 19.63
CA ALA A 121 -12.60 -1.61 19.47
C ALA A 121 -12.63 -0.80 20.77
N LEU A 122 -12.96 -1.47 21.90
CA LEU A 122 -12.90 -0.88 23.24
C LEU A 122 -11.47 -0.42 23.59
N ALA A 123 -10.48 -1.24 23.24
CA ALA A 123 -9.09 -0.95 23.51
C ALA A 123 -8.56 0.21 22.63
N TYR A 124 -8.93 0.25 21.35
CA TYR A 124 -8.48 1.29 20.41
C TYR A 124 -9.14 2.65 20.67
N SER A 125 -10.38 2.70 21.17
CA SER A 125 -10.96 3.97 21.65
C SER A 125 -10.15 4.57 22.81
N ASN A 126 -9.64 3.74 23.71
CA ASN A 126 -8.75 4.19 24.77
C ASN A 126 -7.42 4.77 24.22
N ILE A 127 -6.83 4.14 23.18
CA ILE A 127 -5.66 4.71 22.47
C ILE A 127 -6.00 6.07 21.86
N ALA A 128 -7.19 6.19 21.23
CA ALA A 128 -7.65 7.44 20.63
C ALA A 128 -7.99 8.53 21.66
N GLY A 129 -7.93 8.22 22.96
CA GLY A 129 -8.32 9.15 24.03
C GLY A 129 -9.82 9.40 24.10
N LEU A 130 -10.61 8.49 23.56
CA LEU A 130 -12.07 8.59 23.46
C LEU A 130 -12.75 7.61 24.43
N PRO A 131 -13.99 7.91 24.89
CA PRO A 131 -14.81 6.95 25.60
C PRO A 131 -14.98 5.64 24.82
N ALA A 132 -15.11 4.52 25.53
CA ALA A 132 -15.07 3.17 24.96
C ALA A 132 -16.12 2.90 23.87
N GLN A 133 -17.31 3.51 23.97
CA GLN A 133 -18.40 3.34 23.00
C GLN A 133 -18.03 3.77 21.58
N TYR A 134 -17.18 4.80 21.41
CA TYR A 134 -16.80 5.31 20.09
C TYR A 134 -16.03 4.28 19.25
N GLY A 135 -15.31 3.37 19.92
CA GLY A 135 -14.65 2.25 19.24
C GLY A 135 -15.66 1.26 18.63
N LEU A 136 -16.72 0.96 19.37
CA LEU A 136 -17.78 0.09 18.86
C LEU A 136 -18.58 0.78 17.75
N TYR A 137 -18.83 2.10 17.89
CA TYR A 137 -19.50 2.90 16.85
C TYR A 137 -18.73 2.88 15.52
N SER A 138 -17.41 2.92 15.57
CA SER A 138 -16.56 2.81 14.37
C SER A 138 -16.47 1.41 13.75
N SER A 139 -17.08 0.37 14.40
CA SER A 139 -16.82 -1.03 14.05
C SER A 139 -17.92 -1.72 13.24
N PHE A 140 -19.10 -1.11 13.05
CA PHE A 140 -20.22 -1.80 12.40
C PHE A 140 -20.64 -1.22 11.06
N LEU A 141 -20.89 0.10 10.95
CA LEU A 141 -21.47 0.68 9.73
C LEU A 141 -20.47 0.65 8.56
N GLY A 142 -19.19 0.91 8.83
CA GLY A 142 -18.13 0.81 7.83
C GLY A 142 -18.02 -0.58 7.22
N CYS A 143 -18.26 -1.65 8.00
CA CYS A 143 -18.30 -3.01 7.48
C CYS A 143 -19.41 -3.19 6.43
N PHE A 144 -20.61 -2.64 6.67
CA PHE A 144 -21.74 -2.77 5.74
C PHE A 144 -21.48 -2.03 4.43
N VAL A 145 -20.90 -0.83 4.50
CA VAL A 145 -20.52 -0.06 3.30
C VAL A 145 -19.43 -0.77 2.51
N TYR A 146 -18.45 -1.35 3.21
CA TYR A 146 -17.36 -2.06 2.57
C TYR A 146 -17.83 -3.33 1.82
N ILE A 147 -18.92 -3.99 2.23
CA ILE A 147 -19.54 -5.10 1.49
C ILE A 147 -19.91 -4.70 0.06
N ILE A 148 -20.36 -3.46 -0.11
CA ILE A 148 -20.84 -2.94 -1.41
C ILE A 148 -19.65 -2.52 -2.29
N PHE A 149 -18.71 -1.79 -1.71
CA PHE A 149 -17.65 -1.10 -2.45
C PHE A 149 -16.26 -1.74 -2.32
N GLY A 150 -16.04 -2.60 -1.33
CA GLY A 150 -14.75 -3.26 -1.10
C GLY A 150 -14.38 -4.25 -2.20
N SER A 151 -13.14 -4.25 -2.64
CA SER A 151 -12.64 -5.17 -3.66
C SER A 151 -11.92 -6.39 -3.05
N CYS A 152 -11.48 -6.30 -1.80
CA CYS A 152 -10.78 -7.36 -1.09
C CYS A 152 -11.68 -8.03 -0.04
N LYS A 153 -11.88 -9.35 -0.15
CA LYS A 153 -12.70 -10.12 0.79
C LYS A 153 -12.08 -10.24 2.18
N ASP A 154 -10.77 -10.05 2.29
CA ASP A 154 -10.01 -10.31 3.50
C ASP A 154 -9.87 -9.09 4.41
N VAL A 155 -10.37 -7.93 4.01
CA VAL A 155 -10.32 -6.66 4.79
C VAL A 155 -11.56 -6.49 5.67
N PRO A 156 -11.48 -6.74 6.98
CA PRO A 156 -12.53 -6.37 7.93
C PRO A 156 -12.34 -4.92 8.37
N MET A 157 -13.23 -4.03 7.92
CA MET A 157 -13.24 -2.61 8.28
C MET A 157 -13.46 -2.42 9.79
N GLY A 158 -12.87 -1.36 10.33
CA GLY A 158 -13.07 -0.94 11.71
C GLY A 158 -11.87 -0.17 12.27
N PRO A 159 -11.89 0.23 13.54
CA PRO A 159 -10.79 0.95 14.14
C PRO A 159 -9.51 0.11 14.14
N THR A 160 -8.36 0.75 13.89
CA THR A 160 -7.03 0.13 13.96
C THR A 160 -6.19 0.82 15.02
N ALA A 161 -5.15 0.15 15.51
CA ALA A 161 -4.27 0.73 16.51
C ALA A 161 -3.55 1.98 15.98
N ILE A 162 -3.17 1.96 14.68
CA ILE A 162 -2.48 3.08 14.03
C ILE A 162 -3.44 4.25 13.84
N ALA A 163 -4.63 4.01 13.27
CA ALA A 163 -5.63 5.06 13.10
C ALA A 163 -6.07 5.68 14.45
N ALA A 164 -6.20 4.86 15.50
CA ALA A 164 -6.53 5.33 16.85
C ALA A 164 -5.42 6.24 17.42
N LEU A 165 -4.15 5.86 17.26
CA LEU A 165 -3.02 6.67 17.71
C LEU A 165 -2.93 8.00 16.94
N LEU A 166 -3.09 7.97 15.62
CA LEU A 166 -3.11 9.18 14.79
C LEU A 166 -4.30 10.08 15.13
N THR A 167 -5.46 9.49 15.40
CA THR A 167 -6.65 10.24 15.89
C THR A 167 -6.34 10.94 17.22
N TYR A 168 -5.69 10.24 18.17
CA TYR A 168 -5.29 10.85 19.44
C TYR A 168 -4.36 12.06 19.24
N GLN A 169 -3.37 11.92 18.37
CA GLN A 169 -2.42 13.00 18.05
C GLN A 169 -3.10 14.20 17.37
N ALA A 170 -4.00 13.93 16.40
CA ALA A 170 -4.71 14.97 15.67
C ALA A 170 -5.75 15.70 16.53
N VAL A 171 -6.49 14.96 17.34
CA VAL A 171 -7.56 15.52 18.20
C VAL A 171 -7.01 16.24 19.43
N ASN A 172 -5.80 15.87 19.88
CA ASN A 172 -5.10 16.51 21.00
C ASN A 172 -5.98 16.79 22.23
N SER A 173 -6.77 15.79 22.66
CA SER A 173 -7.69 15.85 23.81
C SER A 173 -8.89 16.82 23.67
N LYS A 174 -9.20 17.35 22.49
CA LYS A 174 -10.37 18.22 22.24
C LYS A 174 -11.71 17.46 22.23
N GLY A 175 -11.68 16.14 22.31
CA GLY A 175 -12.87 15.32 22.53
C GLY A 175 -13.49 14.68 21.29
N PRO A 176 -14.65 14.00 21.46
CA PRO A 176 -15.25 13.17 20.42
C PRO A 176 -15.71 13.93 19.18
N ALA A 177 -16.15 15.17 19.32
CA ALA A 177 -16.62 15.99 18.19
C ALA A 177 -15.56 16.15 17.11
N HIS A 178 -14.32 16.45 17.50
CA HIS A 178 -13.18 16.55 16.58
C HIS A 178 -12.82 15.21 15.94
N ALA A 179 -12.92 14.11 16.69
CA ALA A 179 -12.66 12.78 16.14
C ALA A 179 -13.69 12.34 15.09
N ILE A 180 -14.97 12.66 15.29
CA ILE A 180 -16.05 12.39 14.35
C ILE A 180 -15.89 13.23 13.08
N LEU A 181 -15.58 14.53 13.23
CA LEU A 181 -15.29 15.42 12.10
C LEU A 181 -14.07 14.93 11.32
N LEU A 182 -13.02 14.50 12.02
CA LEU A 182 -11.82 13.93 11.40
C LEU A 182 -12.15 12.67 10.59
N CYS A 183 -13.05 11.81 11.08
CA CYS A 183 -13.54 10.64 10.34
C CYS A 183 -14.23 11.04 9.04
N PHE A 184 -15.08 12.05 9.08
CA PHE A 184 -15.78 12.57 7.91
C PHE A 184 -14.82 13.15 6.87
N LEU A 185 -13.91 14.04 7.32
CA LEU A 185 -12.93 14.68 6.44
C LEU A 185 -11.95 13.66 5.83
N THR A 186 -11.50 12.68 6.63
CA THR A 186 -10.69 11.54 6.16
C THR A 186 -11.41 10.79 5.06
N GLY A 187 -12.69 10.48 5.27
CA GLY A 187 -13.50 9.76 4.28
C GLY A 187 -13.70 10.55 2.99
N ILE A 188 -13.99 11.85 3.07
CA ILE A 188 -14.11 12.74 1.90
C ILE A 188 -12.79 12.77 1.13
N LEU A 189 -11.66 12.99 1.83
CA LEU A 189 -10.37 13.07 1.16
C LEU A 189 -9.99 11.76 0.48
N GLN A 190 -10.26 10.60 1.10
CA GLN A 190 -10.05 9.28 0.50
C GLN A 190 -10.91 9.08 -0.77
N VAL A 191 -12.20 9.48 -0.74
CA VAL A 191 -13.07 9.41 -1.92
C VAL A 191 -12.58 10.34 -3.03
N LEU A 192 -12.17 11.57 -2.71
CA LEU A 192 -11.59 12.50 -3.68
C LEU A 192 -10.29 11.95 -4.28
N MET A 193 -9.38 11.42 -3.46
CA MET A 193 -8.17 10.76 -3.94
C MET A 193 -8.49 9.59 -4.87
N GLY A 194 -9.50 8.78 -4.53
CA GLY A 194 -10.00 7.71 -5.38
C GLY A 194 -10.59 8.22 -6.69
N PHE A 195 -11.35 9.30 -6.66
CA PHE A 195 -11.92 9.93 -7.86
C PHE A 195 -10.84 10.46 -8.82
N PHE A 196 -9.82 11.10 -8.28
CA PHE A 196 -8.66 11.58 -9.07
C PHE A 196 -7.68 10.46 -9.46
N GLY A 197 -7.91 9.23 -9.00
CA GLY A 197 -7.05 8.10 -9.33
C GLY A 197 -5.69 8.11 -8.60
N LEU A 198 -5.61 8.75 -7.43
CA LEU A 198 -4.37 8.92 -6.67
C LEU A 198 -3.92 7.64 -5.94
N GLY A 199 -4.51 6.49 -6.23
CA GLY A 199 -4.08 5.20 -5.66
C GLY A 199 -2.61 4.85 -5.93
N PHE A 200 -2.00 5.44 -6.96
CA PHE A 200 -0.58 5.26 -7.27
C PHE A 200 0.36 5.89 -6.24
N LEU A 201 -0.12 6.79 -5.37
CA LEU A 201 0.72 7.42 -4.33
C LEU A 201 1.37 6.38 -3.40
N ILE A 202 0.74 5.23 -3.24
CA ILE A 202 1.31 4.14 -2.44
C ILE A 202 2.61 3.56 -3.03
N ASP A 203 2.80 3.68 -4.34
CA ASP A 203 3.99 3.15 -5.01
C ASP A 203 5.27 3.94 -4.65
N PHE A 204 5.11 5.14 -4.10
CA PHE A 204 6.23 5.93 -3.55
C PHE A 204 6.67 5.49 -2.15
N VAL A 205 5.84 4.71 -1.45
CA VAL A 205 6.17 4.16 -0.13
C VAL A 205 6.87 2.82 -0.33
N SER A 206 8.18 2.79 -0.13
CA SER A 206 8.95 1.55 -0.26
C SER A 206 8.71 0.60 0.92
N GLY A 207 8.93 -0.71 0.70
CA GLY A 207 8.86 -1.71 1.76
C GLY A 207 9.68 -1.36 3.01
N PRO A 208 10.97 -0.96 2.90
CA PRO A 208 11.76 -0.51 4.04
C PRO A 208 11.16 0.64 4.85
N VAL A 209 10.62 1.66 4.18
CA VAL A 209 9.94 2.80 4.84
C VAL A 209 8.71 2.32 5.59
N SER A 210 7.88 1.49 4.95
CA SER A 210 6.68 0.90 5.58
C SER A 210 7.03 0.06 6.81
N SER A 211 8.05 -0.83 6.72
CA SER A 211 8.50 -1.65 7.85
C SER A 211 9.06 -0.82 9.00
N GLY A 212 9.83 0.23 8.69
CA GLY A 212 10.36 1.17 9.68
C GLY A 212 9.24 1.90 10.41
N PHE A 213 8.27 2.43 9.66
CA PHE A 213 7.08 3.11 10.18
C PHE A 213 6.25 2.18 11.07
N THR A 214 5.86 1.00 10.57
CA THR A 214 5.04 0.03 11.32
C THR A 214 5.72 -0.40 12.63
N SER A 215 7.05 -0.61 12.60
CA SER A 215 7.81 -0.97 13.79
C SER A 215 7.87 0.16 14.82
N ALA A 216 8.05 1.41 14.38
CA ALA A 216 8.05 2.57 15.27
C ALA A 216 6.68 2.78 15.93
N VAL A 217 5.61 2.73 15.12
CA VAL A 217 4.23 2.84 15.60
C VAL A 217 3.91 1.74 16.62
N ALA A 218 4.34 0.51 16.36
CA ALA A 218 4.18 -0.59 17.30
C ALA A 218 4.80 -0.29 18.67
N LEU A 219 6.03 0.24 18.69
CA LEU A 219 6.70 0.63 19.94
C LEU A 219 6.01 1.80 20.64
N ILE A 220 5.55 2.81 19.90
CA ILE A 220 4.81 3.94 20.46
C ILE A 220 3.52 3.47 21.11
N ILE A 221 2.76 2.59 20.43
CA ILE A 221 1.52 2.03 20.98
C ILE A 221 1.80 1.20 22.24
N ILE A 222 2.79 0.30 22.22
CA ILE A 222 3.18 -0.46 23.41
C ILE A 222 3.51 0.48 24.55
N THR A 223 4.33 1.50 24.30
CA THR A 223 4.71 2.50 25.32
C THR A 223 3.49 3.23 25.90
N SER A 224 2.54 3.62 25.04
CA SER A 224 1.31 4.29 25.50
C SER A 224 0.43 3.41 26.39
N GLN A 225 0.51 2.07 26.26
CA GLN A 225 -0.26 1.11 27.05
C GLN A 225 0.42 0.74 28.37
N ILE A 226 1.71 1.00 28.54
CA ILE A 226 2.44 0.71 29.79
C ILE A 226 1.79 1.43 30.98
N LYS A 227 1.31 2.66 30.79
CA LYS A 227 0.62 3.42 31.83
C LYS A 227 -0.62 2.71 32.38
N ASP A 228 -1.42 2.08 31.50
CA ASP A 228 -2.64 1.37 31.88
C ASP A 228 -2.33 0.01 32.51
N VAL A 229 -1.23 -0.65 32.09
CA VAL A 229 -0.73 -1.86 32.75
C VAL A 229 -0.21 -1.55 34.15
N LEU A 230 0.50 -0.43 34.33
CA LEU A 230 1.03 -0.01 35.63
C LEU A 230 -0.02 0.71 36.50
N GLY A 231 -1.19 1.05 35.96
CA GLY A 231 -2.24 1.77 36.67
C GLY A 231 -1.88 3.23 37.01
N ILE A 232 -0.94 3.85 36.26
CA ILE A 232 -0.48 5.24 36.49
C ILE A 232 -1.07 6.20 35.48
N SER A 233 -0.98 7.51 35.78
CA SER A 233 -1.50 8.58 34.91
C SER A 233 -0.34 9.30 34.24
N ALA A 234 0.31 8.62 33.25
CA ALA A 234 1.37 9.22 32.46
C ALA A 234 0.82 9.76 31.14
N SER A 235 1.32 10.91 30.69
CA SER A 235 0.97 11.53 29.43
C SER A 235 2.23 12.06 28.74
N GLY A 236 2.26 12.04 27.41
CA GLY A 236 3.35 12.59 26.61
C GLY A 236 2.92 12.72 25.15
N ALA A 237 3.34 13.79 24.48
CA ALA A 237 3.06 14.02 23.08
C ALA A 237 3.93 13.15 22.15
N THR A 238 5.15 12.83 22.58
CA THR A 238 6.11 12.00 21.85
C THR A 238 6.45 10.73 22.61
N PHE A 239 7.09 9.77 21.95
CA PHE A 239 7.61 8.56 22.56
C PHE A 239 8.54 8.87 23.75
N VAL A 240 9.46 9.83 23.55
CA VAL A 240 10.44 10.23 24.57
C VAL A 240 9.76 10.89 25.77
N ASP A 241 8.78 11.78 25.54
CA ASP A 241 8.04 12.45 26.61
C ASP A 241 7.20 11.46 27.42
N THR A 242 6.60 10.48 26.76
CA THR A 242 5.86 9.41 27.43
C THR A 242 6.76 8.61 28.37
N TRP A 243 7.97 8.22 27.94
CA TRP A 243 8.91 7.53 28.80
C TRP A 243 9.39 8.40 29.95
N ARG A 244 9.65 9.69 29.71
CA ARG A 244 10.01 10.63 30.79
C ARG A 244 8.91 10.74 31.86
N SER A 245 7.64 10.83 31.43
CA SER A 245 6.50 10.83 32.33
C SER A 245 6.33 9.51 33.09
N LEU A 246 6.51 8.37 32.40
CA LEU A 246 6.45 7.03 33.02
C LEU A 246 7.50 6.87 34.12
N PHE A 247 8.75 7.27 33.89
CA PHE A 247 9.81 7.19 34.89
C PHE A 247 9.56 8.12 36.08
N LYS A 248 8.99 9.31 35.85
CA LYS A 248 8.63 10.24 36.93
C LYS A 248 7.54 9.69 37.84
N ASP A 249 6.53 9.03 37.25
CA ASP A 249 5.34 8.57 37.97
C ASP A 249 5.42 7.07 38.36
N ILE A 250 6.55 6.41 38.18
CA ILE A 250 6.71 4.97 38.45
C ILE A 250 6.44 4.60 39.92
N HIS A 251 6.71 5.51 40.83
CA HIS A 251 6.44 5.31 42.26
C HIS A 251 4.94 5.21 42.60
N ASN A 252 4.07 5.70 41.73
CA ASN A 252 2.61 5.66 41.89
C ASN A 252 1.99 4.38 41.27
N THR A 253 2.82 3.38 40.96
CA THR A 253 2.36 2.13 40.33
C THR A 253 1.40 1.37 41.22
N ARG A 254 0.25 0.96 40.67
CA ARG A 254 -0.74 0.12 41.35
C ARG A 254 -0.37 -1.35 41.16
N THR A 255 -0.02 -2.04 42.24
CA THR A 255 0.42 -3.43 42.21
C THR A 255 -0.59 -4.37 41.57
N TRP A 256 -1.89 -4.20 41.87
CA TRP A 256 -2.95 -5.03 41.32
C TRP A 256 -3.14 -4.86 39.82
N ASP A 257 -3.11 -3.61 39.31
CA ASP A 257 -3.19 -3.36 37.85
C ASP A 257 -2.01 -4.00 37.13
N THR A 258 -0.80 -3.90 37.71
CA THR A 258 0.42 -4.47 37.12
C THR A 258 0.39 -5.99 37.07
N VAL A 259 0.10 -6.65 38.19
CA VAL A 259 0.01 -8.11 38.26
C VAL A 259 -1.04 -8.63 37.30
N PHE A 260 -2.22 -7.98 37.28
CA PHE A 260 -3.31 -8.38 36.42
C PHE A 260 -2.97 -8.18 34.94
N GLY A 261 -2.39 -7.04 34.57
CA GLY A 261 -1.97 -6.74 33.20
C GLY A 261 -0.91 -7.69 32.68
N VAL A 262 0.15 -7.97 33.49
CA VAL A 262 1.21 -8.91 33.12
C VAL A 262 0.66 -10.34 32.99
N ALA A 263 -0.21 -10.77 33.91
CA ALA A 263 -0.88 -12.07 33.82
C ALA A 263 -1.71 -12.20 32.53
N CYS A 264 -2.48 -11.17 32.18
CA CYS A 264 -3.25 -11.13 30.94
C CYS A 264 -2.37 -11.22 29.68
N ILE A 265 -1.24 -10.49 29.64
CA ILE A 265 -0.29 -10.58 28.55
C ILE A 265 0.26 -12.01 28.42
N ALA A 266 0.68 -12.61 29.54
CA ALA A 266 1.21 -13.98 29.55
C ALA A 266 0.16 -14.98 29.05
N VAL A 267 -1.09 -14.90 29.52
CA VAL A 267 -2.19 -15.76 29.07
C VAL A 267 -2.44 -15.61 27.56
N LEU A 268 -2.49 -14.38 27.05
CA LEU A 268 -2.70 -14.14 25.61
C LEU A 268 -1.57 -14.71 24.75
N LEU A 269 -0.31 -14.60 25.20
CA LEU A 269 0.83 -15.16 24.51
C LEU A 269 0.81 -16.69 24.54
N ILE A 270 0.47 -17.29 25.69
CA ILE A 270 0.32 -18.76 25.82
C ILE A 270 -0.81 -19.25 24.90
N MET A 271 -1.99 -18.62 24.93
CA MET A 271 -3.11 -18.99 24.06
C MET A 271 -2.75 -18.88 22.57
N ARG A 272 -1.92 -17.88 22.22
CA ARG A 272 -1.39 -17.78 20.85
C ARG A 272 -0.44 -18.91 20.49
N LEU A 273 0.37 -19.40 21.41
CA LEU A 273 1.25 -20.56 21.18
C LEU A 273 0.43 -21.84 21.00
N ILE A 274 -0.63 -22.02 21.78
CA ILE A 274 -1.55 -23.17 21.69
C ILE A 274 -2.15 -23.29 20.28
N THR A 275 -2.46 -22.17 19.61
CA THR A 275 -2.96 -22.17 18.23
C THR A 275 -2.00 -22.82 17.22
N LYS A 276 -0.70 -22.84 17.52
CA LYS A 276 0.33 -23.44 16.65
C LYS A 276 0.57 -24.92 16.92
N VAL A 277 0.05 -25.43 18.03
CA VAL A 277 0.20 -26.84 18.41
C VAL A 277 -0.73 -27.68 17.52
N LYS A 278 -0.16 -28.56 16.73
CA LYS A 278 -0.89 -29.56 15.96
C LYS A 278 -0.78 -30.88 16.67
N VAL A 279 -1.94 -31.47 17.02
CA VAL A 279 -2.03 -32.79 17.63
C VAL A 279 -2.29 -33.82 16.50
N GLY A 280 -1.40 -34.79 16.36
CA GLY A 280 -1.50 -35.85 15.38
C GLY A 280 -0.16 -36.20 14.73
N PRO A 281 -0.07 -37.31 14.00
CA PRO A 281 1.16 -37.73 13.33
C PRO A 281 1.59 -36.69 12.29
N SER A 282 2.90 -36.44 12.26
CA SER A 282 3.53 -35.49 11.31
C SER A 282 3.67 -36.06 9.90
N ASP A 283 3.37 -37.35 9.69
CA ASP A 283 3.52 -38.02 8.40
C ASP A 283 2.38 -37.63 7.45
N THR A 284 2.77 -37.20 6.26
CA THR A 284 1.89 -36.70 5.19
C THR A 284 0.99 -37.76 4.55
N ASP A 285 1.21 -39.06 4.82
CA ASP A 285 0.58 -40.17 4.11
C ASP A 285 -0.66 -40.74 4.80
N THR A 286 -0.94 -40.39 6.06
CA THR A 286 -2.15 -40.85 6.75
C THR A 286 -3.12 -39.69 6.99
N PRO A 287 -4.40 -39.78 6.53
CA PRO A 287 -5.39 -38.75 6.82
C PRO A 287 -5.60 -38.66 8.35
N PRO A 288 -5.58 -37.42 8.92
CA PRO A 288 -5.74 -37.25 10.36
C PRO A 288 -7.06 -37.80 10.83
N SER A 289 -7.05 -38.54 11.92
CA SER A 289 -8.27 -39.06 12.55
C SER A 289 -9.28 -37.93 12.79
N LYS A 290 -10.58 -38.23 12.70
CA LYS A 290 -11.65 -37.26 13.00
C LYS A 290 -11.47 -36.59 14.37
N PHE A 291 -10.95 -37.32 15.34
CA PHE A 291 -10.64 -36.81 16.67
C PHE A 291 -9.52 -35.72 16.63
N HIS A 292 -8.41 -36.02 15.95
CA HIS A 292 -7.32 -35.03 15.80
C HIS A 292 -7.79 -33.76 15.06
N THR A 293 -8.64 -33.91 14.06
CA THR A 293 -9.23 -32.79 13.34
C THR A 293 -10.10 -31.91 14.24
N VAL A 294 -10.94 -32.53 15.09
CA VAL A 294 -11.80 -31.82 16.04
C VAL A 294 -10.95 -31.09 17.11
N VAL A 295 -9.95 -31.78 17.68
CA VAL A 295 -9.04 -31.17 18.68
C VAL A 295 -8.25 -29.99 18.11
N ASN A 296 -7.73 -30.13 16.89
CA ASN A 296 -7.01 -29.04 16.23
C ASN A 296 -7.92 -27.86 15.91
N LYS A 297 -9.16 -28.08 15.49
CA LYS A 297 -10.17 -27.04 15.30
C LYS A 297 -10.52 -26.34 16.62
N PHE A 298 -10.64 -27.08 17.71
CA PHE A 298 -10.91 -26.55 19.04
C PHE A 298 -9.76 -25.65 19.53
N PHE A 299 -8.51 -26.10 19.42
CA PHE A 299 -7.35 -25.27 19.76
C PHE A 299 -7.23 -24.02 18.89
N TRP A 300 -7.53 -24.16 17.60
CA TRP A 300 -7.58 -23.03 16.70
C TRP A 300 -8.67 -22.02 17.11
N LEU A 301 -9.86 -22.49 17.46
CA LEU A 301 -10.98 -21.63 17.90
C LEU A 301 -10.64 -20.89 19.20
N ILE A 302 -10.11 -21.59 20.22
CA ILE A 302 -9.68 -20.98 21.48
C ILE A 302 -8.62 -19.93 21.24
N GLY A 303 -7.59 -20.26 20.46
CA GLY A 303 -6.51 -19.31 20.20
C GLY A 303 -6.94 -18.11 19.36
N THR A 304 -7.92 -18.26 18.48
CA THR A 304 -8.47 -17.18 17.68
C THR A 304 -9.39 -16.26 18.51
N SER A 305 -10.24 -16.86 19.35
CA SER A 305 -11.16 -16.12 20.23
C SER A 305 -10.51 -15.66 21.55
N ARG A 306 -9.19 -15.77 21.70
CA ARG A 306 -8.46 -15.48 22.95
C ARG A 306 -8.78 -14.12 23.58
N ASN A 307 -8.93 -13.06 22.74
CA ASN A 307 -9.24 -11.72 23.21
C ASN A 307 -10.64 -11.64 23.83
N ALA A 308 -11.63 -12.27 23.20
CA ALA A 308 -13.00 -12.34 23.73
C ALA A 308 -13.06 -13.17 25.01
N ILE A 309 -12.40 -14.32 25.04
CA ILE A 309 -12.33 -15.19 26.23
C ILE A 309 -11.70 -14.42 27.39
N LEU A 310 -10.58 -13.73 27.15
CA LEU A 310 -9.91 -12.95 28.18
C LEU A 310 -10.82 -11.85 28.72
N VAL A 311 -11.50 -11.10 27.86
CA VAL A 311 -12.41 -10.01 28.27
C VAL A 311 -13.55 -10.54 29.10
N VAL A 312 -14.17 -11.67 28.72
CA VAL A 312 -15.27 -12.27 29.49
C VAL A 312 -14.79 -12.74 30.87
N VAL A 313 -13.65 -13.43 30.92
CA VAL A 313 -13.08 -13.92 32.19
C VAL A 313 -12.69 -12.77 33.10
N CYS A 314 -11.99 -11.76 32.56
CA CYS A 314 -11.55 -10.59 33.32
C CYS A 314 -12.74 -9.70 33.74
N GLY A 315 -13.77 -9.59 32.89
CA GLY A 315 -14.99 -8.88 33.21
C GLY A 315 -15.77 -9.56 34.37
N PHE A 316 -15.81 -10.90 34.37
CA PHE A 316 -16.41 -11.66 35.48
C PHE A 316 -15.61 -11.48 36.78
N ILE A 317 -14.28 -11.52 36.71
CA ILE A 317 -13.41 -11.23 37.87
C ILE A 317 -13.68 -9.80 38.36
N GLY A 318 -13.71 -8.80 37.45
CA GLY A 318 -14.03 -7.42 37.78
C GLY A 318 -15.41 -7.25 38.45
N TYR A 319 -16.43 -7.94 37.90
CA TYR A 319 -17.77 -7.96 38.51
C TYR A 319 -17.73 -8.51 39.93
N SER A 320 -17.02 -9.63 40.16
CA SER A 320 -16.93 -10.26 41.50
C SER A 320 -16.26 -9.32 42.53
N PHE A 321 -15.23 -8.58 42.14
CA PHE A 321 -14.61 -7.60 43.02
C PHE A 321 -15.50 -6.39 43.26
N CYS A 322 -16.15 -5.85 42.23
CA CYS A 322 -17.10 -4.73 42.39
C CYS A 322 -18.33 -5.09 43.25
N ALA A 323 -18.80 -6.34 43.19
CA ALA A 323 -19.90 -6.81 44.02
C ALA A 323 -19.51 -6.91 45.53
N ASN A 324 -18.22 -7.13 45.81
CA ASN A 324 -17.68 -7.27 47.17
C ASN A 324 -17.08 -5.96 47.73
N GLY A 325 -17.17 -4.84 47.01
CA GLY A 325 -16.63 -3.53 47.43
C GLY A 325 -15.99 -2.76 46.27
N GLU A 326 -15.05 -1.87 46.57
CA GLU A 326 -14.30 -1.16 45.53
C GLU A 326 -13.22 -2.09 44.90
N PRO A 327 -13.16 -2.18 43.56
CA PRO A 327 -12.16 -2.99 42.92
C PRO A 327 -10.74 -2.43 43.12
N PRO A 328 -9.73 -3.27 43.40
CA PRO A 328 -8.36 -2.83 43.63
C PRO A 328 -7.64 -2.33 42.38
N PHE A 329 -8.26 -2.47 41.22
CA PHE A 329 -7.74 -2.10 39.89
C PHE A 329 -8.71 -1.14 39.18
N ARG A 330 -8.20 -0.42 38.17
CA ARG A 330 -8.99 0.52 37.35
C ARG A 330 -9.89 -0.23 36.38
N VAL A 331 -11.19 0.05 36.38
CA VAL A 331 -12.18 -0.46 35.42
C VAL A 331 -12.45 0.56 34.31
N ILE A 332 -13.06 0.12 33.21
CA ILE A 332 -13.46 1.01 32.08
C ILE A 332 -14.43 2.08 32.57
N GLY A 333 -15.39 1.69 33.42
CA GLY A 333 -16.45 2.57 33.89
C GLY A 333 -17.69 2.52 33.00
N TYR A 334 -18.60 3.48 33.21
CA TYR A 334 -19.89 3.51 32.53
C TYR A 334 -19.74 3.66 31.02
N VAL A 335 -20.35 2.75 30.28
CA VAL A 335 -20.48 2.78 28.81
C VAL A 335 -21.97 2.89 28.49
N PRO A 336 -22.41 3.93 27.76
CA PRO A 336 -23.83 4.11 27.43
C PRO A 336 -24.34 2.91 26.61
N PRO A 337 -25.47 2.28 27.02
CA PRO A 337 -26.05 1.21 26.22
C PRO A 337 -26.81 1.75 25.01
N GLY A 338 -26.88 0.95 23.95
CA GLY A 338 -27.67 1.26 22.77
C GLY A 338 -26.84 1.70 21.57
N LEU A 339 -27.54 1.87 20.46
CA LEU A 339 -26.93 2.34 19.21
C LEU A 339 -26.70 3.85 19.26
N PRO A 340 -25.67 4.36 18.56
CA PRO A 340 -25.47 5.79 18.43
C PRO A 340 -26.64 6.43 17.68
N THR A 341 -26.95 7.68 18.02
CA THR A 341 -27.88 8.50 17.25
C THR A 341 -27.26 8.78 15.89
N VAL A 342 -28.05 8.52 14.81
CA VAL A 342 -27.62 8.87 13.47
C VAL A 342 -27.80 10.37 13.30
N GLN A 343 -26.68 11.07 13.17
CA GLN A 343 -26.67 12.53 13.01
C GLN A 343 -25.51 12.95 12.10
N PRO A 344 -25.61 14.10 11.43
CA PRO A 344 -24.51 14.63 10.65
C PRO A 344 -23.30 14.88 11.54
N PRO A 345 -22.07 14.79 11.00
CA PRO A 345 -20.86 15.15 11.74
C PRO A 345 -20.97 16.57 12.31
N PRO A 346 -20.42 16.84 13.49
CA PRO A 346 -20.47 18.17 14.09
C PRO A 346 -19.59 19.14 13.26
N PHE A 347 -20.21 20.16 12.69
CA PHE A 347 -19.52 21.24 11.96
C PHE A 347 -19.27 22.46 12.84
N SER A 348 -19.72 22.44 14.07
CA SER A 348 -19.44 23.43 15.12
C SER A 348 -19.42 22.71 16.47
N HIS A 349 -18.58 23.18 17.37
CA HIS A 349 -18.50 22.65 18.73
C HIS A 349 -18.53 23.81 19.74
N THR A 350 -19.36 23.66 20.77
CA THR A 350 -19.43 24.63 21.85
C THR A 350 -18.85 24.02 23.12
N THR A 351 -17.76 24.60 23.59
CA THR A 351 -17.10 24.20 24.83
C THR A 351 -17.44 25.21 25.93
N ASN A 352 -17.92 24.73 27.05
CA ASN A 352 -18.20 25.58 28.22
C ASN A 352 -17.02 25.48 29.20
N ASN A 353 -16.04 26.38 29.06
CA ASN A 353 -14.91 26.49 29.97
C ASN A 353 -15.15 27.59 30.98
N ASN A 354 -15.45 27.21 32.26
CA ASN A 354 -15.56 28.13 33.40
C ASN A 354 -16.51 29.31 33.19
N GLY A 355 -17.62 29.13 32.44
CA GLY A 355 -18.63 30.16 32.23
C GLY A 355 -18.44 31.01 30.96
N THR A 356 -17.37 30.80 30.21
CA THR A 356 -17.21 31.32 28.83
C THR A 356 -17.64 30.23 27.84
N VAL A 357 -18.64 30.54 27.02
CA VAL A 357 -19.08 29.68 25.91
C VAL A 357 -18.23 30.03 24.71
N GLU A 358 -17.22 29.22 24.45
CA GLU A 358 -16.43 29.30 23.19
C GLU A 358 -17.09 28.41 22.14
N SER A 359 -17.53 29.01 21.04
CA SER A 359 -18.02 28.28 19.88
C SER A 359 -16.91 28.18 18.84
N GLU A 360 -16.39 26.99 18.60
CA GLU A 360 -15.48 26.70 17.51
C GLU A 360 -16.30 26.45 16.23
N ASP A 361 -15.97 27.17 15.15
CA ASP A 361 -16.57 26.98 13.83
C ASP A 361 -15.83 25.85 13.07
N LEU A 362 -16.38 25.41 11.93
CA LEU A 362 -15.80 24.36 11.10
C LEU A 362 -14.33 24.64 10.73
N LEU A 363 -14.00 25.89 10.39
CA LEU A 363 -12.64 26.26 10.00
C LEU A 363 -11.66 26.16 11.17
N ASP A 364 -12.10 26.54 12.39
CA ASP A 364 -11.29 26.42 13.59
C ASP A 364 -11.03 24.94 13.91
N MET A 365 -12.08 24.11 13.89
CA MET A 365 -11.94 22.66 14.09
C MET A 365 -11.05 22.00 13.05
N MET A 366 -11.10 22.43 11.77
CA MET A 366 -10.20 21.93 10.72
C MET A 366 -8.75 22.37 10.93
N ALA A 367 -8.53 23.61 11.39
CA ALA A 367 -7.19 24.09 11.73
C ALA A 367 -6.57 23.30 12.88
N ASP A 368 -7.36 22.95 13.88
CA ASP A 368 -6.94 22.12 15.00
C ASP A 368 -6.56 20.71 14.60
N LEU A 369 -7.34 20.10 13.70
CA LEU A 369 -7.06 18.76 13.15
C LEU A 369 -5.84 18.73 12.22
N SER A 370 -5.46 19.88 11.67
CA SER A 370 -4.21 20.15 10.95
C SER A 370 -3.78 19.02 9.99
N SER A 371 -2.58 18.49 10.19
CA SER A 371 -1.97 17.43 9.38
C SER A 371 -2.72 16.11 9.43
N GLY A 372 -3.46 15.82 10.50
CA GLY A 372 -4.22 14.57 10.66
C GLY A 372 -5.20 14.32 9.52
N ILE A 373 -5.80 15.39 8.95
CA ILE A 373 -6.73 15.32 7.82
C ILE A 373 -6.07 14.68 6.58
N ILE A 374 -4.77 14.90 6.37
CA ILE A 374 -4.03 14.39 5.20
C ILE A 374 -3.35 13.05 5.52
N VAL A 375 -2.79 12.93 6.71
CA VAL A 375 -1.96 11.78 7.08
C VAL A 375 -2.79 10.52 7.31
N ILE A 376 -3.95 10.64 7.99
CA ILE A 376 -4.79 9.48 8.29
C ILE A 376 -5.32 8.80 7.01
N PRO A 377 -5.82 9.52 5.99
CA PRO A 377 -6.20 8.93 4.70
C PRO A 377 -5.07 8.17 4.01
N LEU A 378 -3.86 8.73 4.00
CA LEU A 378 -2.69 8.12 3.35
C LEU A 378 -2.23 6.85 4.08
N ILE A 379 -2.19 6.89 5.41
CA ILE A 379 -1.81 5.72 6.21
C ILE A 379 -2.88 4.64 6.13
N GLY A 380 -4.17 5.00 6.19
CA GLY A 380 -5.27 4.05 5.99
C GLY A 380 -5.20 3.35 4.64
N LEU A 381 -4.89 4.07 3.56
CA LEU A 381 -4.64 3.49 2.25
C LEU A 381 -3.46 2.51 2.28
N LEU A 382 -2.36 2.90 2.92
CA LEU A 382 -1.17 2.06 3.02
C LEU A 382 -1.47 0.74 3.75
N GLU A 383 -2.21 0.80 4.88
CA GLU A 383 -2.63 -0.39 5.63
C GLU A 383 -3.51 -1.30 4.76
N ASP A 384 -4.53 -0.76 4.11
CA ASP A 384 -5.48 -1.55 3.30
C ASP A 384 -4.80 -2.20 2.09
N ILE A 385 -3.95 -1.46 1.37
CA ILE A 385 -3.23 -2.01 0.22
C ILE A 385 -2.20 -3.05 0.64
N ALA A 386 -1.53 -2.87 1.79
CA ALA A 386 -0.63 -3.88 2.34
C ALA A 386 -1.38 -5.19 2.62
N ILE A 387 -2.59 -5.11 3.20
CA ILE A 387 -3.47 -6.25 3.44
C ILE A 387 -3.90 -6.89 2.12
N CYS A 388 -4.42 -6.08 1.20
CA CYS A 388 -4.86 -6.58 -0.11
C CYS A 388 -3.73 -7.30 -0.85
N LYS A 389 -2.52 -6.75 -0.86
CA LYS A 389 -1.33 -7.39 -1.47
C LYS A 389 -0.95 -8.70 -0.74
N ALA A 390 -1.01 -8.71 0.60
CA ALA A 390 -0.66 -9.89 1.39
C ALA A 390 -1.59 -11.10 1.14
N PHE A 391 -2.88 -10.84 0.86
CA PHE A 391 -3.90 -11.88 0.66
C PHE A 391 -4.40 -12.01 -0.79
N ALA A 392 -3.86 -11.22 -1.73
CA ALA A 392 -4.27 -11.22 -3.14
C ALA A 392 -3.96 -12.51 -3.89
N ASN A 393 -3.06 -13.36 -3.39
CA ASN A 393 -2.63 -14.59 -4.07
C ASN A 393 -2.26 -14.36 -5.55
N GLY A 394 -1.49 -13.30 -5.83
CA GLY A 394 -1.04 -12.93 -7.18
C GLY A 394 -2.05 -12.13 -8.02
N LYS A 395 -3.24 -11.81 -7.51
CA LYS A 395 -4.20 -10.95 -8.22
C LYS A 395 -3.80 -9.48 -8.09
N ALA A 396 -4.04 -8.71 -9.15
CA ALA A 396 -3.84 -7.26 -9.13
C ALA A 396 -4.83 -6.60 -8.15
N VAL A 397 -4.31 -5.68 -7.33
CA VAL A 397 -5.10 -4.89 -6.37
C VAL A 397 -5.39 -3.52 -6.98
N ASP A 398 -6.65 -3.10 -6.95
CA ASP A 398 -7.07 -1.76 -7.39
C ASP A 398 -7.05 -0.79 -6.21
N ALA A 399 -5.91 -0.14 -5.98
CA ALA A 399 -5.74 0.83 -4.90
C ALA A 399 -6.73 2.01 -4.97
N THR A 400 -7.12 2.40 -6.18
CA THR A 400 -8.12 3.46 -6.40
C THR A 400 -9.51 3.02 -5.92
N GLN A 401 -9.88 1.76 -6.12
CA GLN A 401 -11.14 1.22 -5.63
C GLN A 401 -11.15 1.10 -4.10
N GLU A 402 -10.03 0.67 -3.51
CA GLU A 402 -9.92 0.60 -2.05
C GLU A 402 -10.04 1.97 -1.40
N LEU A 403 -9.43 3.03 -1.97
CA LEU A 403 -9.62 4.42 -1.50
C LEU A 403 -11.09 4.82 -1.46
N ILE A 404 -11.86 4.48 -2.50
CA ILE A 404 -13.30 4.80 -2.54
C ILE A 404 -14.05 3.99 -1.49
N ALA A 405 -13.75 2.70 -1.34
CA ALA A 405 -14.44 1.81 -0.41
C ALA A 405 -14.20 2.23 1.05
N VAL A 406 -12.95 2.46 1.42
CA VAL A 406 -12.58 2.89 2.79
C VAL A 406 -13.07 4.30 3.07
N GLY A 407 -12.98 5.21 2.09
CA GLY A 407 -13.47 6.57 2.20
C GLY A 407 -14.98 6.62 2.45
N LEU A 408 -15.78 5.90 1.67
CA LEU A 408 -17.23 5.80 1.89
C LEU A 408 -17.56 5.14 3.23
N SER A 409 -16.77 4.16 3.67
CA SER A 409 -16.92 3.52 4.98
C SER A 409 -16.67 4.52 6.12
N ASN A 410 -15.65 5.37 6.01
CA ASN A 410 -15.36 6.41 7.01
C ASN A 410 -16.42 7.52 7.00
N ILE A 411 -16.90 7.95 5.83
CA ILE A 411 -18.03 8.89 5.76
C ILE A 411 -19.23 8.29 6.49
N ALA A 412 -19.59 7.04 6.21
CA ALA A 412 -20.73 6.40 6.89
C ALA A 412 -20.52 6.30 8.42
N ASN A 413 -19.30 5.90 8.85
CA ASN A 413 -18.97 5.82 10.26
C ASN A 413 -19.12 7.15 11.00
N SER A 414 -18.82 8.27 10.34
CA SER A 414 -18.98 9.60 10.97
C SER A 414 -20.43 9.95 11.31
N PHE A 415 -21.40 9.45 10.52
CA PHE A 415 -22.84 9.66 10.80
C PHE A 415 -23.33 8.86 12.01
N VAL A 416 -22.62 7.82 12.41
CA VAL A 416 -22.88 7.02 13.62
C VAL A 416 -21.84 7.31 14.70
N GLN A 417 -21.29 8.50 14.71
CA GLN A 417 -20.35 9.00 15.72
C GLN A 417 -19.05 8.17 15.83
N GLY A 418 -18.64 7.51 14.75
CA GLY A 418 -17.38 6.78 14.67
C GLY A 418 -16.18 7.70 14.45
N PHE A 419 -15.00 7.24 14.84
CA PHE A 419 -13.72 7.84 14.49
C PHE A 419 -13.05 7.08 13.32
N PRO A 420 -11.98 7.61 12.68
CA PRO A 420 -11.37 7.00 11.49
C PRO A 420 -11.01 5.53 11.67
N GLY A 421 -11.38 4.72 10.70
CA GLY A 421 -11.07 3.30 10.63
C GLY A 421 -10.43 2.90 9.31
N ALA A 422 -9.78 1.73 9.31
CA ALA A 422 -9.16 1.09 8.15
C ALA A 422 -9.21 -0.43 8.30
N GLY A 423 -8.66 -1.16 7.34
CA GLY A 423 -8.39 -2.58 7.48
C GLY A 423 -7.32 -2.86 8.53
N SER A 424 -7.38 -4.00 9.19
CA SER A 424 -6.36 -4.42 10.15
C SER A 424 -5.72 -5.74 9.73
N LEU A 425 -4.38 -5.75 9.58
CA LEU A 425 -3.64 -6.95 9.17
C LEU A 425 -3.90 -8.15 10.10
N SER A 426 -3.97 -7.92 11.40
CA SER A 426 -4.23 -8.98 12.39
C SER A 426 -5.63 -9.57 12.25
N ARG A 427 -6.65 -8.73 12.02
CA ARG A 427 -8.03 -9.18 11.78
C ARG A 427 -8.17 -9.84 10.42
N SER A 428 -7.47 -9.34 9.41
CA SER A 428 -7.46 -9.91 8.06
C SER A 428 -6.85 -11.30 8.04
N ALA A 429 -5.78 -11.53 8.80
CA ALA A 429 -5.20 -12.86 8.97
C ALA A 429 -6.19 -13.85 9.61
N VAL A 430 -6.95 -13.40 10.62
CA VAL A 430 -8.01 -14.19 11.25
C VAL A 430 -9.14 -14.46 10.24
N ASN A 431 -9.58 -13.45 9.51
CA ASN A 431 -10.65 -13.55 8.51
C ASN A 431 -10.30 -14.57 7.41
N ASN A 432 -9.09 -14.44 6.85
CA ASN A 432 -8.58 -15.37 5.84
C ASN A 432 -8.45 -16.80 6.37
N SER A 433 -7.86 -17.00 7.57
CA SER A 433 -7.70 -18.33 8.19
C SER A 433 -9.02 -18.97 8.61
N SER A 434 -10.06 -18.16 8.86
CA SER A 434 -11.42 -18.62 9.14
C SER A 434 -12.18 -19.05 7.88
N GLY A 435 -11.62 -18.81 6.70
CA GLY A 435 -12.15 -19.29 5.42
C GLY A 435 -13.15 -18.35 4.76
N VAL A 436 -13.03 -17.03 4.97
CA VAL A 436 -13.86 -16.02 4.30
C VAL A 436 -13.83 -16.20 2.78
N ARG A 437 -14.99 -16.11 2.16
CA ARG A 437 -15.16 -16.27 0.72
C ARG A 437 -15.48 -14.96 0.02
N THR A 438 -16.27 -14.09 0.66
CA THR A 438 -16.69 -12.80 0.11
C THR A 438 -16.63 -11.69 1.17
N PRO A 439 -16.71 -10.41 0.79
CA PRO A 439 -16.82 -9.30 1.75
C PRO A 439 -18.07 -9.38 2.64
N LEU A 440 -19.05 -10.25 2.33
CA LEU A 440 -20.28 -10.42 3.13
C LEU A 440 -19.99 -10.91 4.56
N GLY A 441 -18.83 -11.49 4.83
CA GLY A 441 -18.38 -11.76 6.20
C GLY A 441 -18.48 -10.54 7.11
N GLY A 442 -18.29 -9.33 6.58
CA GLY A 442 -18.48 -8.06 7.28
C GLY A 442 -19.90 -7.83 7.82
N LEU A 443 -20.93 -8.42 7.19
CA LEU A 443 -22.32 -8.35 7.68
C LEU A 443 -22.46 -9.00 9.06
N TYR A 444 -21.94 -10.22 9.18
CA TYR A 444 -22.02 -10.96 10.45
C TYR A 444 -21.18 -10.29 11.55
N THR A 445 -20.02 -9.74 11.18
CA THR A 445 -19.20 -8.94 12.10
C THR A 445 -19.96 -7.70 12.60
N GLY A 446 -20.54 -6.92 11.69
CA GLY A 446 -21.30 -5.72 12.05
C GLY A 446 -22.54 -6.03 12.91
N ILE A 447 -23.28 -7.08 12.58
CA ILE A 447 -24.43 -7.56 13.38
C ILE A 447 -23.97 -7.93 14.79
N LEU A 448 -22.85 -8.65 14.92
CA LEU A 448 -22.34 -9.04 16.24
C LEU A 448 -21.93 -7.82 17.08
N VAL A 449 -21.36 -6.79 16.47
CA VAL A 449 -21.05 -5.53 17.16
C VAL A 449 -22.33 -4.80 17.59
N ILE A 450 -23.37 -4.78 16.75
CA ILE A 450 -24.68 -4.21 17.10
C ILE A 450 -25.29 -4.95 18.29
N LEU A 451 -25.25 -6.29 18.28
CA LEU A 451 -25.73 -7.10 19.41
C LEU A 451 -24.92 -6.81 20.69
N ALA A 452 -23.61 -6.60 20.55
CA ALA A 452 -22.78 -6.22 21.69
C ALA A 452 -23.17 -4.84 22.26
N LEU A 453 -23.45 -3.86 21.40
CA LEU A 453 -23.91 -2.52 21.81
C LEU A 453 -25.27 -2.56 22.52
N LEU A 454 -26.19 -3.43 22.08
CA LEU A 454 -27.53 -3.51 22.63
C LEU A 454 -27.60 -4.29 23.95
N PHE A 455 -26.85 -5.41 24.05
CA PHE A 455 -27.03 -6.35 25.17
C PHE A 455 -25.83 -6.43 26.11
N PHE A 456 -24.60 -6.28 25.62
CA PHE A 456 -23.39 -6.54 26.40
C PHE A 456 -22.74 -5.28 26.97
N THR A 457 -23.13 -4.08 26.52
CA THR A 457 -22.55 -2.80 26.97
C THR A 457 -22.56 -2.60 28.50
N PRO A 458 -23.62 -2.94 29.26
CA PRO A 458 -23.60 -2.80 30.71
C PRO A 458 -22.52 -3.62 31.41
N TYR A 459 -22.15 -4.77 30.84
CA TYR A 459 -21.12 -5.67 31.38
C TYR A 459 -19.70 -5.17 31.11
N PHE A 460 -19.52 -4.29 30.13
CA PHE A 460 -18.19 -3.70 29.82
C PHE A 460 -17.70 -2.77 30.94
N TYR A 461 -18.60 -2.26 31.79
CA TYR A 461 -18.24 -1.49 32.96
C TYR A 461 -17.15 -2.17 33.80
N TYR A 462 -17.27 -3.47 34.01
CA TYR A 462 -16.45 -4.26 34.93
C TYR A 462 -15.08 -4.70 34.34
N ILE A 463 -14.82 -4.41 33.07
CA ILE A 463 -13.57 -4.83 32.44
C ILE A 463 -12.42 -3.97 32.97
N PRO A 464 -11.30 -4.58 33.46
CA PRO A 464 -10.14 -3.83 33.90
C PRO A 464 -9.43 -3.14 32.71
N LYS A 465 -8.96 -1.90 32.88
CA LYS A 465 -8.19 -1.19 31.86
C LYS A 465 -6.89 -1.89 31.52
N SER A 466 -6.24 -2.52 32.49
CA SER A 466 -5.04 -3.33 32.31
C SER A 466 -5.27 -4.53 31.38
N THR A 467 -6.49 -5.12 31.35
CA THR A 467 -6.85 -6.17 30.38
C THR A 467 -6.89 -5.64 28.96
N LEU A 468 -7.47 -4.46 28.72
CA LEU A 468 -7.48 -3.86 27.40
C LEU A 468 -6.06 -3.51 26.92
N ALA A 469 -5.25 -2.95 27.81
CA ALA A 469 -3.84 -2.68 27.52
C ALA A 469 -3.07 -3.95 27.18
N ALA A 470 -3.31 -5.06 27.90
CA ALA A 470 -2.73 -6.35 27.60
C ALA A 470 -3.11 -6.88 26.20
N ILE A 471 -4.38 -6.72 25.80
CA ILE A 471 -4.87 -7.11 24.46
C ILE A 471 -4.14 -6.33 23.37
N ILE A 472 -3.98 -5.01 23.56
CA ILE A 472 -3.27 -4.15 22.61
C ILE A 472 -1.81 -4.57 22.49
N ILE A 473 -1.10 -4.70 23.63
CA ILE A 473 0.32 -5.10 23.65
C ILE A 473 0.50 -6.46 22.95
N ALA A 474 -0.34 -7.45 23.30
CA ALA A 474 -0.26 -8.78 22.68
C ALA A 474 -0.59 -8.79 21.19
N ALA A 475 -1.37 -7.84 20.68
CA ALA A 475 -1.65 -7.69 19.26
C ALA A 475 -0.48 -7.01 18.52
N VAL A 476 0.04 -5.92 19.09
CA VAL A 476 0.96 -5.00 18.43
C VAL A 476 2.44 -5.44 18.52
N ILE A 477 2.83 -6.21 19.53
CA ILE A 477 4.21 -6.68 19.70
C ILE A 477 4.77 -7.42 18.48
N PHE A 478 3.90 -8.06 17.71
CA PHE A 478 4.28 -8.80 16.49
C PHE A 478 4.29 -7.94 15.22
N MET A 479 3.89 -6.67 15.32
CA MET A 479 4.01 -5.69 14.24
C MET A 479 5.42 -5.11 14.14
N VAL A 480 6.27 -5.36 15.15
CA VAL A 480 7.69 -4.99 15.09
C VAL A 480 8.41 -5.94 14.12
N GLU A 481 8.77 -5.44 12.95
CA GLU A 481 9.29 -6.23 11.82
C GLU A 481 10.82 -6.44 11.88
N VAL A 482 11.35 -6.93 13.01
CA VAL A 482 12.79 -7.19 13.16
C VAL A 482 13.32 -8.21 12.15
N LYS A 483 12.48 -9.15 11.73
CA LYS A 483 12.87 -10.22 10.79
C LYS A 483 13.24 -9.72 9.40
N VAL A 484 12.72 -8.55 8.99
CA VAL A 484 12.93 -7.96 7.67
C VAL A 484 14.31 -7.28 7.57
N VAL A 485 14.91 -6.87 8.68
CA VAL A 485 16.22 -6.20 8.73
C VAL A 485 17.33 -7.09 8.15
N LYS A 486 17.37 -8.38 8.52
CA LYS A 486 18.42 -9.30 8.06
C LYS A 486 18.39 -9.58 6.55
N PRO A 487 17.24 -9.85 5.91
CA PRO A 487 17.15 -9.91 4.46
C PRO A 487 17.56 -8.60 3.77
N MET A 488 17.09 -7.44 4.24
CA MET A 488 17.46 -6.14 3.67
C MET A 488 18.98 -5.91 3.72
N TRP A 489 19.62 -6.21 4.84
CA TRP A 489 21.07 -6.09 4.97
C TRP A 489 21.85 -6.97 3.99
N ARG A 490 21.32 -8.18 3.68
CA ARG A 490 21.96 -9.12 2.76
C ARG A 490 21.75 -8.77 1.29
N THR A 491 20.59 -8.21 0.96
CA THR A 491 20.25 -7.88 -0.44
C THR A 491 20.85 -6.54 -0.85
N LYS A 492 20.48 -5.46 -0.20
CA LYS A 492 20.95 -4.11 -0.52
C LYS A 492 21.00 -3.23 0.72
N LYS A 493 22.22 -2.98 1.21
CA LYS A 493 22.46 -2.22 2.44
C LYS A 493 21.89 -0.80 2.39
N SER A 494 21.84 -0.17 1.19
CA SER A 494 21.29 1.19 1.04
C SER A 494 19.81 1.27 1.36
N ASP A 495 19.04 0.18 1.16
CA ASP A 495 17.60 0.17 1.42
C ASP A 495 17.27 0.17 2.92
N LEU A 496 18.24 -0.20 3.76
CA LEU A 496 18.11 -0.11 5.20
C LEU A 496 18.08 1.35 5.70
N ILE A 497 18.76 2.27 4.99
CA ILE A 497 18.89 3.67 5.40
C ILE A 497 17.52 4.35 5.52
N PRO A 498 16.64 4.36 4.48
CA PRO A 498 15.31 4.95 4.61
C PRO A 498 14.45 4.27 5.68
N GLY A 499 14.57 2.94 5.86
CA GLY A 499 13.83 2.20 6.88
C GLY A 499 14.23 2.59 8.31
N VAL A 500 15.52 2.62 8.61
CA VAL A 500 16.04 3.02 9.93
C VAL A 500 15.80 4.50 10.19
N ALA A 501 15.98 5.35 9.18
CA ALA A 501 15.71 6.79 9.30
C ALA A 501 14.23 7.05 9.62
N THR A 502 13.30 6.36 8.93
CA THR A 502 11.86 6.43 9.23
C THR A 502 11.58 5.99 10.66
N PHE A 503 12.14 4.85 11.08
CA PHE A 503 11.96 4.30 12.41
C PHE A 503 12.39 5.29 13.50
N ILE A 504 13.60 5.83 13.40
CA ILE A 504 14.15 6.79 14.38
C ILE A 504 13.35 8.10 14.34
N ALA A 505 13.06 8.62 13.14
CA ALA A 505 12.31 9.86 12.97
C ALA A 505 10.91 9.78 13.59
N CYS A 506 10.19 8.66 13.41
CA CYS A 506 8.88 8.44 14.03
C CYS A 506 8.93 8.33 15.56
N LEU A 507 10.03 7.88 16.15
CA LEU A 507 10.19 7.82 17.62
C LEU A 507 10.50 9.18 18.25
N VAL A 508 11.20 10.06 17.51
CA VAL A 508 11.66 11.35 18.03
C VAL A 508 10.73 12.50 17.66
N LEU A 509 10.15 12.46 16.47
CA LEU A 509 9.26 13.48 15.92
C LEU A 509 7.81 12.96 15.88
N PRO A 510 6.82 13.84 15.69
CA PRO A 510 5.47 13.40 15.35
C PRO A 510 5.46 12.44 14.16
N LEU A 511 4.57 11.44 14.18
CA LEU A 511 4.52 10.34 13.19
C LEU A 511 4.44 10.82 11.75
N GLU A 512 3.75 11.94 11.53
CA GLU A 512 3.56 12.56 10.21
C GLU A 512 4.89 12.96 9.58
N TYR A 513 5.74 13.65 10.35
CA TYR A 513 7.06 14.05 9.87
C TYR A 513 7.99 12.85 9.71
N GLY A 514 7.86 11.85 10.59
CA GLY A 514 8.68 10.64 10.52
C GLY A 514 8.50 9.88 9.21
N ILE A 515 7.25 9.65 8.78
CA ILE A 515 6.97 8.97 7.52
C ILE A 515 7.38 9.82 6.30
N LEU A 516 7.15 11.14 6.35
CA LEU A 516 7.54 12.06 5.26
C LEU A 516 9.06 12.09 5.06
N ILE A 517 9.84 12.09 6.15
CA ILE A 517 11.30 11.99 6.09
C ILE A 517 11.71 10.68 5.42
N GLY A 518 11.10 9.57 5.81
CA GLY A 518 11.38 8.26 5.20
C GLY A 518 11.11 8.21 3.70
N ILE A 519 9.93 8.70 3.30
CA ILE A 519 9.56 8.81 1.88
C ILE A 519 10.52 9.76 1.15
N GLY A 520 10.84 10.92 1.73
CA GLY A 520 11.77 11.88 1.16
C GLY A 520 13.16 11.28 0.91
N ILE A 521 13.72 10.58 1.89
CA ILE A 521 15.01 9.87 1.74
C ILE A 521 14.91 8.82 0.63
N ASN A 522 13.82 8.04 0.59
CA ASN A 522 13.62 7.03 -0.45
C ASN A 522 13.53 7.65 -1.85
N LEU A 523 12.79 8.76 -1.99
CA LEU A 523 12.71 9.51 -3.24
C LEU A 523 14.07 10.08 -3.66
N MET A 524 14.88 10.59 -2.71
CA MET A 524 16.24 11.04 -3.00
C MET A 524 17.11 9.91 -3.55
N PHE A 525 17.00 8.69 -3.01
CA PHE A 525 17.70 7.52 -3.57
C PHE A 525 17.24 7.18 -4.98
N ILE A 526 15.93 7.23 -5.24
CA ILE A 526 15.37 7.01 -6.59
C ILE A 526 15.89 8.06 -7.56
N LEU A 527 15.84 9.34 -7.18
CA LEU A 527 16.34 10.46 -7.98
C LEU A 527 17.85 10.36 -8.23
N TYR A 528 18.63 9.98 -7.21
CA TYR A 528 20.06 9.77 -7.37
C TYR A 528 20.38 8.66 -8.40
N HIS A 529 19.64 7.54 -8.35
CA HIS A 529 19.82 6.46 -9.31
C HIS A 529 19.29 6.83 -10.70
N ALA A 530 18.25 7.65 -10.78
CA ALA A 530 17.75 8.18 -12.04
C ALA A 530 18.72 9.19 -12.66
N ALA A 531 19.37 10.03 -11.83
CA ALA A 531 20.35 11.03 -12.28
C ALA A 531 21.68 10.42 -12.73
N ARG A 532 22.01 9.20 -12.30
CA ARG A 532 23.26 8.51 -12.65
C ARG A 532 22.99 7.13 -13.26
N PRO A 533 22.43 7.07 -14.49
CA PRO A 533 22.22 5.81 -15.17
C PRO A 533 23.57 5.12 -15.44
N LYS A 534 23.55 3.80 -15.49
CA LYS A 534 24.71 3.05 -15.94
C LYS A 534 24.86 3.24 -17.45
N ILE A 535 26.09 3.38 -17.91
CA ILE A 535 26.42 3.44 -19.33
C ILE A 535 27.41 2.32 -19.60
N SER A 536 27.08 1.42 -20.53
CA SER A 536 28.07 0.51 -21.11
C SER A 536 28.90 1.26 -22.14
N VAL A 537 30.19 1.04 -22.14
CA VAL A 537 31.13 1.65 -23.06
C VAL A 537 31.94 0.51 -23.68
N GLU A 538 31.72 0.25 -24.97
CA GLU A 538 32.34 -0.84 -25.68
C GLU A 538 33.07 -0.31 -26.94
N LYS A 539 34.28 -0.76 -27.15
CA LYS A 539 35.02 -0.49 -28.40
C LYS A 539 34.81 -1.63 -29.36
N LEU A 540 34.14 -1.36 -30.46
CA LEU A 540 33.77 -2.32 -31.45
C LEU A 540 34.51 -2.03 -32.78
N THR A 541 34.62 -3.04 -33.63
CA THR A 541 35.20 -2.91 -34.95
C THR A 541 34.14 -3.29 -35.99
N SER A 542 33.93 -2.44 -36.97
CA SER A 542 33.05 -2.66 -38.11
C SER A 542 33.56 -3.84 -38.96
N HIS A 543 32.72 -4.42 -39.80
CA HIS A 543 33.13 -5.46 -40.76
C HIS A 543 34.23 -4.98 -41.71
N GLU A 544 34.34 -3.68 -41.97
CA GLU A 544 35.37 -3.05 -42.77
C GLU A 544 36.65 -2.69 -42.00
N GLY A 545 36.76 -3.05 -40.72
CA GLY A 545 37.94 -2.81 -39.90
C GLY A 545 38.00 -1.41 -39.26
N VAL A 546 36.96 -0.61 -39.33
CA VAL A 546 36.91 0.73 -38.70
C VAL A 546 36.51 0.56 -37.22
N GLU A 547 37.34 1.06 -36.32
CA GLU A 547 37.04 1.05 -34.91
C GLU A 547 36.05 2.19 -34.55
N TYR A 548 35.05 1.90 -33.73
CA TYR A 548 34.10 2.86 -33.21
C TYR A 548 33.76 2.57 -31.74
N LEU A 549 33.27 3.60 -31.03
CA LEU A 549 32.88 3.50 -29.65
C LEU A 549 31.36 3.39 -29.54
N MET A 550 30.85 2.29 -28.98
CA MET A 550 29.44 2.11 -28.68
C MET A 550 29.18 2.47 -27.24
N LEU A 551 28.23 3.38 -27.03
CA LEU A 551 27.80 3.86 -25.74
C LEU A 551 26.32 3.52 -25.56
N THR A 552 25.99 2.64 -24.60
CA THR A 552 24.63 2.19 -24.35
C THR A 552 24.15 2.76 -23.01
N PRO A 553 23.43 3.90 -22.98
CA PRO A 553 22.79 4.41 -21.79
C PRO A 553 21.61 3.53 -21.40
N ASP A 554 21.49 3.21 -20.10
CA ASP A 554 20.35 2.48 -19.54
C ASP A 554 19.26 3.47 -19.10
N ARG A 555 17.97 3.15 -19.42
CA ARG A 555 16.76 3.89 -19.01
C ARG A 555 16.45 5.17 -19.81
N CYS A 556 15.65 6.06 -19.18
CA CYS A 556 15.19 7.31 -19.79
C CYS A 556 16.25 8.40 -19.76
N LEU A 557 16.32 9.19 -20.83
CA LEU A 557 17.06 10.45 -20.87
C LEU A 557 16.13 11.58 -20.46
N ILE A 558 16.21 11.98 -19.20
CA ILE A 558 15.41 13.04 -18.59
C ILE A 558 16.33 14.05 -17.89
N PHE A 559 15.78 15.23 -17.57
CA PHE A 559 16.56 16.37 -17.04
C PHE A 559 17.63 16.02 -15.98
N PRO A 560 17.41 15.08 -15.01
CA PRO A 560 18.45 14.82 -14.01
C PRO A 560 19.60 13.93 -14.51
N SER A 561 19.44 13.20 -15.64
CA SER A 561 20.42 12.24 -16.15
C SER A 561 21.22 12.74 -17.35
N VAL A 562 20.68 13.70 -18.11
CA VAL A 562 21.17 14.01 -19.46
C VAL A 562 22.57 14.64 -19.41
N ASP A 563 22.83 15.57 -18.51
CA ASP A 563 24.16 16.18 -18.38
C ASP A 563 25.23 15.17 -17.94
N TYR A 564 24.84 14.20 -17.08
CA TYR A 564 25.74 13.13 -16.70
C TYR A 564 26.09 12.24 -17.90
N VAL A 565 25.10 11.87 -18.71
CA VAL A 565 25.29 11.09 -19.95
C VAL A 565 26.17 11.86 -20.93
N ARG A 566 25.86 13.15 -21.20
CA ARG A 566 26.68 14.03 -22.06
C ARG A 566 28.14 14.06 -21.62
N ASN A 567 28.37 14.30 -20.32
CA ASN A 567 29.73 14.38 -19.78
C ASN A 567 30.49 13.07 -19.92
N LEU A 568 29.84 11.92 -19.75
CA LEU A 568 30.47 10.62 -19.96
C LEU A 568 30.75 10.34 -21.44
N VAL A 569 29.78 10.62 -22.32
CA VAL A 569 29.97 10.50 -23.78
C VAL A 569 31.17 11.35 -24.22
N THR A 570 31.20 12.62 -23.83
CA THR A 570 32.28 13.55 -24.16
C THR A 570 33.63 13.08 -23.59
N LYS A 571 33.68 12.63 -22.34
CA LYS A 571 34.91 12.15 -21.67
C LYS A 571 35.51 10.94 -22.36
N HIS A 572 34.70 10.00 -22.80
CA HIS A 572 35.18 8.79 -23.48
C HIS A 572 35.52 9.03 -24.95
N SER A 573 34.77 9.89 -25.65
CA SER A 573 34.97 10.23 -27.03
C SER A 573 36.26 11.03 -27.29
N ILE A 574 36.52 12.06 -26.45
CA ILE A 574 37.73 12.92 -26.61
C ILE A 574 39.03 12.13 -26.53
N ARG A 575 39.08 11.10 -25.69
CA ARG A 575 40.30 10.31 -25.46
C ARG A 575 40.68 9.45 -26.64
N GLN A 576 39.74 9.05 -27.50
CA GLN A 576 39.95 8.06 -28.51
C GLN A 576 39.90 8.62 -29.94
N GLY A 577 39.21 9.75 -30.17
CA GLY A 577 39.11 10.39 -31.50
C GLY A 577 38.43 9.55 -32.58
N ILE A 578 37.77 8.45 -32.20
CA ILE A 578 37.07 7.52 -33.10
C ILE A 578 35.59 7.87 -33.21
N PRO A 579 34.87 7.40 -34.24
CA PRO A 579 33.43 7.57 -34.35
C PRO A 579 32.69 7.04 -33.10
N VAL A 580 31.57 7.69 -32.74
CA VAL A 580 30.78 7.33 -31.58
C VAL A 580 29.36 6.95 -32.00
N VAL A 581 28.86 5.87 -31.46
CA VAL A 581 27.50 5.39 -31.62
C VAL A 581 26.82 5.41 -30.25
N ILE A 582 25.69 6.07 -30.13
CA ILE A 582 24.83 6.01 -28.95
C ILE A 582 23.73 5.00 -29.24
N ASP A 583 23.76 3.87 -28.54
CA ASP A 583 22.71 2.87 -28.61
C ASP A 583 21.49 3.30 -27.76
N CYS A 584 20.41 3.62 -28.45
CA CYS A 584 19.16 4.11 -27.84
C CYS A 584 18.14 3.00 -27.59
N SER A 585 18.49 1.71 -27.78
CA SER A 585 17.58 0.56 -27.63
C SER A 585 16.90 0.53 -26.25
N HIS A 586 17.62 0.93 -25.20
CA HIS A 586 17.15 0.95 -23.82
C HIS A 586 16.54 2.29 -23.38
N ILE A 587 16.48 3.28 -24.29
CA ILE A 587 15.88 4.58 -24.00
C ILE A 587 14.38 4.53 -24.29
N TYR A 588 13.54 4.68 -23.25
CA TYR A 588 12.07 4.59 -23.37
C TYR A 588 11.37 5.95 -23.33
N GLY A 589 12.08 7.01 -22.95
CA GLY A 589 11.52 8.36 -22.87
C GLY A 589 12.60 9.42 -22.81
N ALA A 590 12.28 10.60 -23.32
CA ALA A 590 13.11 11.80 -23.27
C ALA A 590 12.21 13.01 -22.99
N ASP A 591 12.80 14.08 -22.46
CA ASP A 591 12.14 15.35 -22.22
C ASP A 591 12.79 16.48 -23.06
N TYR A 592 12.25 17.69 -22.94
CA TYR A 592 12.77 18.86 -23.64
C TYR A 592 14.26 19.13 -23.31
N THR A 593 14.66 18.95 -22.05
CA THR A 593 16.04 19.14 -21.62
C THR A 593 16.97 18.14 -22.29
N ALA A 594 16.50 16.89 -22.45
CA ALA A 594 17.24 15.87 -23.18
C ALA A 594 17.44 16.28 -24.65
N ALA A 595 16.40 16.78 -25.31
CA ALA A 595 16.50 17.24 -26.69
C ALA A 595 17.52 18.36 -26.86
N THR A 596 17.49 19.36 -25.98
CA THR A 596 18.45 20.48 -25.98
C THR A 596 19.89 20.00 -25.77
N VAL A 597 20.11 19.06 -24.85
CA VAL A 597 21.45 18.54 -24.58
C VAL A 597 21.96 17.65 -25.73
N ILE A 598 21.08 16.89 -26.38
CA ILE A 598 21.43 16.13 -27.59
C ILE A 598 21.78 17.07 -28.75
N GLU A 599 21.03 18.15 -28.95
CA GLU A 599 21.37 19.19 -29.94
C GLU A 599 22.76 19.78 -29.68
N ILE A 600 23.07 20.18 -28.44
CA ILE A 600 24.40 20.67 -28.06
C ILE A 600 25.47 19.60 -28.32
N LEU A 601 25.18 18.33 -27.99
CA LEU A 601 26.11 17.23 -28.18
C LEU A 601 26.43 17.00 -29.66
N THR A 602 25.42 17.05 -30.54
CA THR A 602 25.64 16.91 -32.00
C THR A 602 26.46 18.07 -32.54
N GLN A 603 26.21 19.32 -32.09
CA GLN A 603 27.01 20.50 -32.45
C GLN A 603 28.46 20.39 -31.96
N ASP A 604 28.69 19.92 -30.71
CA ASP A 604 30.02 19.72 -30.15
C ASP A 604 30.83 18.67 -30.95
N PHE A 605 30.17 17.59 -31.40
CA PHE A 605 30.80 16.54 -32.22
C PHE A 605 31.08 17.01 -33.65
N ALA A 606 30.15 17.76 -34.24
CA ALA A 606 30.34 18.40 -35.54
C ALA A 606 31.53 19.39 -35.54
N ALA A 607 31.63 20.21 -34.50
CA ALA A 607 32.75 21.17 -34.35
C ALA A 607 34.12 20.49 -34.20
N ARG A 608 34.18 19.23 -33.75
CA ARG A 608 35.39 18.41 -33.62
C ARG A 608 35.65 17.55 -34.84
N ASP A 609 34.81 17.62 -35.86
CA ASP A 609 34.84 16.73 -37.03
C ASP A 609 34.83 15.22 -36.64
N GLN A 610 34.14 14.89 -35.55
CA GLN A 610 33.99 13.54 -34.99
C GLN A 610 32.58 13.01 -35.29
N PRO A 611 32.43 11.87 -36.01
CA PRO A 611 31.12 11.30 -36.31
C PRO A 611 30.36 10.86 -35.06
N LEU A 612 29.07 11.25 -34.95
CA LEU A 612 28.15 10.82 -33.92
C LEU A 612 26.90 10.22 -34.58
N PHE A 613 26.54 9.00 -34.20
CA PHE A 613 25.39 8.28 -34.73
C PHE A 613 24.50 7.80 -33.59
N PHE A 614 23.19 7.66 -33.87
CA PHE A 614 22.20 7.14 -32.92
C PHE A 614 21.64 5.83 -33.47
N TYR A 615 21.78 4.75 -32.68
CA TYR A 615 21.29 3.43 -33.07
C TYR A 615 19.95 3.12 -32.40
N ASN A 616 18.98 2.59 -33.14
CA ASN A 616 17.72 2.03 -32.70
C ASN A 616 16.90 3.00 -31.80
N LEU A 617 16.71 4.22 -32.29
CA LEU A 617 15.96 5.26 -31.57
C LEU A 617 14.45 5.00 -31.71
N LYS A 618 13.74 4.90 -30.59
CA LYS A 618 12.28 4.68 -30.61
C LYS A 618 11.53 5.89 -31.17
N PRO A 619 10.42 5.71 -31.92
CA PRO A 619 9.68 6.81 -32.55
C PRO A 619 9.23 7.90 -31.55
N SER A 620 8.82 7.49 -30.33
CA SER A 620 8.42 8.45 -29.26
C SER A 620 9.58 9.31 -28.74
N VAL A 621 10.81 8.81 -28.81
CA VAL A 621 12.03 9.56 -28.42
C VAL A 621 12.55 10.37 -29.59
N SER A 622 12.50 9.81 -30.81
CA SER A 622 12.86 10.50 -32.05
C SER A 622 12.06 11.80 -32.22
N SER A 623 10.74 11.72 -32.05
CA SER A 623 9.87 12.91 -32.18
C SER A 623 10.23 14.04 -31.20
N VAL A 624 10.76 13.71 -30.01
CA VAL A 624 11.22 14.71 -29.02
C VAL A 624 12.53 15.35 -29.48
N PHE A 625 13.48 14.59 -30.01
CA PHE A 625 14.77 15.10 -30.48
C PHE A 625 14.63 15.88 -31.78
N GLU A 626 13.84 15.39 -32.72
CA GLU A 626 13.55 16.05 -34.01
C GLU A 626 12.80 17.37 -33.84
N GLY A 627 12.05 17.53 -32.73
CA GLY A 627 11.33 18.77 -32.42
C GLY A 627 12.21 20.01 -32.31
N LEU A 628 13.52 19.86 -32.04
CA LEU A 628 14.51 20.95 -32.05
C LEU A 628 15.32 21.01 -33.37
N SER A 629 15.09 20.09 -34.31
CA SER A 629 15.77 20.01 -35.60
C SER A 629 17.31 20.06 -35.47
N PRO A 630 17.94 19.18 -34.67
CA PRO A 630 19.39 19.23 -34.44
C PRO A 630 20.15 18.99 -35.76
N LYS A 631 21.23 19.77 -35.98
CA LYS A 631 22.08 19.62 -37.17
C LYS A 631 22.89 18.32 -37.05
N GLU A 632 23.07 17.63 -38.18
CA GLU A 632 23.85 16.37 -38.25
C GLU A 632 23.33 15.25 -37.35
N PHE A 633 22.03 15.19 -37.13
CA PHE A 633 21.37 14.15 -36.34
C PHE A 633 21.10 12.92 -37.22
N VAL A 634 21.95 11.90 -37.13
CA VAL A 634 21.89 10.70 -37.98
C VAL A 634 21.45 9.50 -37.13
N VAL A 635 20.30 8.94 -37.47
CA VAL A 635 19.70 7.76 -36.83
C VAL A 635 19.73 6.58 -37.79
N TYR A 636 20.08 5.40 -37.29
CA TYR A 636 20.04 4.17 -38.09
C TYR A 636 19.45 3.01 -37.25
N TYR A 637 18.92 1.98 -37.96
CA TYR A 637 18.18 0.90 -37.31
C TYR A 637 18.78 -0.49 -37.55
N ASN A 638 19.51 -0.68 -38.68
CA ASN A 638 20.14 -1.96 -39.01
C ASN A 638 21.64 -1.89 -38.74
N HIS A 639 22.23 -2.96 -38.22
CA HIS A 639 23.67 -3.02 -37.95
C HIS A 639 24.52 -2.90 -39.21
N GLU A 640 24.00 -3.32 -40.37
CA GLU A 640 24.69 -3.24 -41.65
C GLU A 640 24.86 -1.79 -42.14
N ASP A 641 23.92 -0.90 -41.76
CA ASP A 641 23.96 0.52 -42.17
C ASP A 641 25.16 1.28 -41.56
N ILE A 642 25.74 0.76 -40.46
CA ILE A 642 26.88 1.42 -39.80
C ILE A 642 28.13 1.43 -40.68
N ASP A 643 28.37 0.37 -41.45
CA ASP A 643 29.53 0.25 -42.33
C ASP A 643 29.47 1.30 -43.43
N GLU A 644 28.28 1.52 -44.01
CA GLU A 644 28.04 2.55 -45.01
C GLU A 644 28.19 3.96 -44.45
N LEU A 645 27.67 4.23 -43.27
CA LEU A 645 27.77 5.54 -42.59
C LEU A 645 29.20 5.89 -42.22
N LEU A 646 29.99 4.92 -41.76
CA LEU A 646 31.41 5.09 -41.46
C LEU A 646 32.25 5.35 -42.71
N ARG A 647 31.91 4.70 -43.84
CA ARG A 647 32.57 4.89 -45.13
C ARG A 647 32.30 6.27 -45.71
N ASN A 648 31.05 6.73 -45.75
CA ASN A 648 30.64 8.00 -46.34
C ASN A 648 31.33 9.18 -45.69
N LYS A 649 31.47 9.21 -44.36
CA LYS A 649 32.21 10.28 -43.66
C LYS A 649 33.72 10.19 -43.78
N SER A 650 34.30 9.02 -43.99
CA SER A 650 35.74 8.87 -44.29
C SER A 650 36.11 9.30 -45.73
N CYS A 651 35.18 9.17 -46.70
CA CYS A 651 35.36 9.68 -48.05
C CYS A 651 35.36 11.20 -48.14
N ILE A 652 34.50 11.87 -47.37
CA ILE A 652 34.45 13.35 -47.28
C ILE A 652 35.77 13.91 -46.75
N LYS A 653 36.40 13.23 -45.77
CA LYS A 653 37.71 13.63 -45.22
C LYS A 653 38.87 13.48 -46.23
N LYS A 654 38.82 12.48 -47.10
CA LYS A 654 39.82 12.29 -48.17
C LYS A 654 39.69 13.30 -49.32
N GLN A 655 38.50 13.82 -49.60
CA GLN A 655 38.29 14.86 -50.60
C GLN A 655 38.74 16.25 -50.14
N ILE A 656 38.64 16.55 -48.84
CA ILE A 656 39.09 17.88 -48.28
C ILE A 656 40.63 17.93 -48.14
N LEU A 657 41.31 16.80 -47.99
CA LEU A 657 42.77 16.72 -47.88
C LEU A 657 43.48 16.72 -49.27
N ASN A 658 42.74 16.62 -50.38
CA ASN A 658 43.24 16.64 -51.75
C ASN A 658 42.86 17.90 -52.55
N VAL A 659 42.34 18.93 -51.87
CA VAL A 659 42.19 20.29 -52.34
C VAL A 659 43.09 21.23 -51.51
#